data_1a5f39f2a04480aaf5754b836b241841
#
_entry.id   1a5f39f2a04480aaf5754b836b241841
#
_cell.length_a   1.000
_cell.length_b   1.000
_cell.length_c   1.000
_cell.angle_alpha   90.00
_cell.angle_beta   90.00
_cell.angle_gamma   90.00
#
_symmetry.space_group_name_H-M   'P 1'
#
loop_
_entity.id
_entity.type
_entity.pdbx_description
1 polymer ?
#
loop_
_entity_poly.entity_id
_entity_poly.type
_entity_poly.pdbx_seq_one_letter_code
_entity_poly.pdbx_strand_id
1 'polypeptide(L)'
;MPDYNWPDAAHRTLIGKRTSRVDSPFKVSGRAKYTYDYHGANMLFGKVLRSPYAKAKIVSIDVSLAEKLPGVKAVEIIQKPGSTVAWAGDEIVAVAAVDEPTAEDAVRLINVKYQPMSYLVSDAEPPAGAGEAAGPMSEDDIDDAIGNQTPDAEVAKYLQEHGVSFKVDDDFLKDMQDEGASDAVLAAIRQATFHPVKGAGHSAYQKTAAQTSGDPDKAFAEAEVVSEGLYGAPVIVHCCLEPHGSVSEWTDKDHLFTHISTQNVSGIAGQMADPLGISAANIRIHQDNMGGGFGSKFAADRWDIAAARLSKKAGGRPVRMMLERDAELKVAGARPSAYARVKVAAKKDGTITGWQSQSWGTGGPGGGGMPPIPYVFSIANQHKEHIAIRNNIGPARAWRAPNHPQAAVITMGALDDLAAKLQMDPLDLWLKNLEITGPRRDVYREELAVAAGLMGWKDKWRARGQNVSGGIARGLGLSIHTWGGRGHASDCDLTIHPDGSVDVKMGTQDIGTGTRTTIVIVAAETLGIPIEAINLYIGDTLYPPSGGSGGSTTPGGVSSSTRRAAVDAREALFTKVAPVLNAQPQELECGNGTVRVKSDPSRSLDWKQACSKIGAMPLTARGHNDQVAGKNHPDLTNSGVGGVGMADVEVDTETGIVKVKKMVAVQDCGLIIDLKTAESSCYGALTMGISYALFEEKIMDQPTGRMLNPNMEFYRLAGLNDIPELVVHMMTGKGYDERGVIGLGEPPVISPGAAIANAVANAIGTRVSFLPITADKVLAALNQKSMTQKAGA
;
A
#
# COMPACT_ATOMS: atom_id res chain seq x y z
N MET A 1 -39.22 -6.80 3.71
CA MET A 1 -38.02 -6.14 3.16
C MET A 1 -37.07 -7.23 2.65
N PRO A 2 -36.34 -7.01 1.58
CA PRO A 2 -35.38 -7.99 1.08
C PRO A 2 -34.36 -8.37 2.16
N ASP A 3 -33.96 -9.65 2.20
CA ASP A 3 -32.94 -10.14 3.13
C ASP A 3 -31.57 -10.09 2.48
N TYR A 4 -30.75 -9.14 2.90
CA TYR A 4 -29.37 -8.94 2.41
C TYR A 4 -28.32 -9.71 3.21
N ASN A 5 -28.72 -10.44 4.26
CA ASN A 5 -27.77 -11.25 5.05
C ASN A 5 -27.08 -12.29 4.18
N TRP A 6 -25.84 -12.59 4.53
CA TRP A 6 -25.10 -13.68 3.91
C TRP A 6 -25.75 -15.03 4.23
N PRO A 7 -25.75 -15.99 3.31
CA PRO A 7 -26.30 -17.30 3.57
C PRO A 7 -25.51 -18.02 4.68
N ASP A 8 -26.24 -18.79 5.50
CA ASP A 8 -25.62 -19.65 6.51
C ASP A 8 -24.63 -20.62 5.88
N ALA A 9 -23.61 -21.03 6.64
CA ALA A 9 -22.54 -21.89 6.16
C ALA A 9 -23.05 -23.19 5.50
N ALA A 10 -24.14 -23.77 6.02
CA ALA A 10 -24.77 -25.00 5.47
C ALA A 10 -25.43 -24.80 4.10
N HIS A 11 -25.77 -23.55 3.74
CA HIS A 11 -26.46 -23.23 2.49
C HIS A 11 -25.54 -22.61 1.41
N ARG A 12 -24.25 -22.40 1.71
CA ARG A 12 -23.25 -21.84 0.79
C ARG A 12 -22.80 -22.89 -0.24
N THR A 13 -22.93 -22.58 -1.50
CA THR A 13 -22.51 -23.45 -2.61
C THR A 13 -21.17 -23.03 -3.21
N LEU A 14 -20.90 -21.72 -3.30
CA LEU A 14 -19.70 -21.12 -3.87
C LEU A 14 -18.91 -20.35 -2.81
N ILE A 15 -19.59 -19.56 -1.96
CA ILE A 15 -18.94 -18.75 -0.91
C ILE A 15 -18.20 -19.65 0.07
N GLY A 16 -16.94 -19.30 0.36
CA GLY A 16 -16.05 -20.05 1.25
C GLY A 16 -15.37 -21.26 0.60
N LYS A 17 -15.65 -21.53 -0.68
CA LYS A 17 -15.02 -22.64 -1.42
C LYS A 17 -13.76 -22.14 -2.13
N ARG A 18 -13.03 -23.09 -2.78
CA ARG A 18 -11.85 -22.82 -3.61
C ARG A 18 -12.28 -22.74 -5.07
N THR A 19 -12.56 -21.55 -5.56
CA THR A 19 -12.96 -21.34 -6.96
C THR A 19 -11.74 -20.94 -7.79
N SER A 20 -11.65 -21.44 -9.01
CA SER A 20 -10.62 -20.97 -9.95
C SER A 20 -10.94 -19.54 -10.39
N ARG A 21 -9.92 -18.69 -10.45
CA ARG A 21 -10.09 -17.31 -10.90
C ARG A 21 -10.69 -17.25 -12.30
N VAL A 22 -11.74 -16.44 -12.48
CA VAL A 22 -12.43 -16.27 -13.78
C VAL A 22 -11.55 -15.63 -14.85
N ASP A 23 -10.52 -14.86 -14.46
CA ASP A 23 -9.56 -14.22 -15.36
C ASP A 23 -8.32 -15.08 -15.67
N SER A 24 -8.13 -16.23 -15.00
CA SER A 24 -6.96 -17.09 -15.18
C SER A 24 -6.75 -17.57 -16.62
N PRO A 25 -7.77 -18.04 -17.36
CA PRO A 25 -7.58 -18.51 -18.73
C PRO A 25 -7.04 -17.43 -19.68
N PHE A 26 -7.46 -16.18 -19.50
CA PHE A 26 -6.96 -15.05 -20.29
C PHE A 26 -5.52 -14.69 -19.94
N LYS A 27 -5.18 -14.72 -18.64
CA LYS A 27 -3.84 -14.38 -18.14
C LYS A 27 -2.80 -15.44 -18.55
N VAL A 28 -3.06 -16.72 -18.31
CA VAL A 28 -2.08 -17.78 -18.62
C VAL A 28 -1.90 -17.99 -20.12
N SER A 29 -2.87 -17.61 -20.95
CA SER A 29 -2.78 -17.70 -22.41
C SER A 29 -2.20 -16.46 -23.08
N GLY A 30 -1.83 -15.42 -22.31
CA GLY A 30 -1.34 -14.14 -22.85
C GLY A 30 -2.40 -13.30 -23.56
N ARG A 31 -3.69 -13.64 -23.42
CA ARG A 31 -4.80 -12.88 -24.02
C ARG A 31 -5.26 -11.72 -23.15
N ALA A 32 -4.93 -11.72 -21.87
CA ALA A 32 -5.19 -10.58 -20.98
C ALA A 32 -4.39 -9.36 -21.46
N LYS A 33 -5.06 -8.21 -21.56
CA LYS A 33 -4.44 -6.96 -21.99
C LYS A 33 -4.23 -6.06 -20.78
N TYR A 34 -3.05 -5.45 -20.77
CA TYR A 34 -2.63 -4.45 -19.79
C TYR A 34 -2.47 -3.10 -20.49
N THR A 35 -2.27 -2.04 -19.75
CA THR A 35 -2.09 -0.69 -20.34
C THR A 35 -0.95 -0.65 -21.36
N TYR A 36 0.15 -1.37 -21.10
CA TYR A 36 1.28 -1.47 -22.02
C TYR A 36 0.92 -2.15 -23.35
N ASP A 37 -0.06 -3.05 -23.37
CA ASP A 37 -0.47 -3.83 -24.54
C ASP A 37 -1.47 -3.09 -25.45
N TYR A 38 -1.92 -1.89 -25.04
CA TYR A 38 -2.83 -1.13 -25.88
C TYR A 38 -2.08 -0.50 -27.06
N HIS A 39 -2.65 -0.65 -28.27
CA HIS A 39 -2.12 -0.12 -29.52
C HIS A 39 -3.23 0.61 -30.29
N GLY A 40 -3.24 1.93 -30.20
CA GLY A 40 -4.11 2.80 -31.01
C GLY A 40 -3.57 3.03 -32.41
N ALA A 41 -4.44 3.40 -33.36
CA ALA A 41 -4.02 3.79 -34.70
C ALA A 41 -3.13 5.05 -34.66
N ASN A 42 -2.00 5.03 -35.39
CA ASN A 42 -1.03 6.12 -35.42
C ASN A 42 -0.51 6.56 -34.04
N MET A 43 -0.41 5.62 -33.09
CA MET A 43 0.05 5.88 -31.74
C MET A 43 1.45 6.49 -31.73
N LEU A 44 1.68 7.40 -30.80
CA LEU A 44 2.97 8.01 -30.49
C LEU A 44 3.53 7.41 -29.20
N PHE A 45 4.85 7.53 -29.07
CA PHE A 45 5.59 7.03 -27.91
C PHE A 45 6.16 8.20 -27.14
N GLY A 46 5.83 8.24 -25.84
CA GLY A 46 6.26 9.29 -24.93
C GLY A 46 7.52 8.90 -24.15
N LYS A 47 8.46 9.80 -24.03
CA LYS A 47 9.64 9.69 -23.15
C LYS A 47 9.82 10.98 -22.36
N VAL A 48 10.46 10.88 -21.19
CA VAL A 48 10.62 12.00 -20.24
C VAL A 48 12.10 12.25 -19.94
N LEU A 49 12.54 13.49 -20.15
CA LEU A 49 13.80 13.98 -19.62
C LEU A 49 13.65 14.16 -18.10
N ARG A 50 14.57 13.59 -17.33
CA ARG A 50 14.59 13.63 -15.88
C ARG A 50 15.84 14.31 -15.34
N SER A 51 15.72 14.94 -14.16
CA SER A 51 16.83 15.56 -13.47
C SER A 51 17.96 14.56 -13.16
N PRO A 52 19.23 14.90 -13.47
CA PRO A 52 20.37 14.14 -12.99
C PRO A 52 20.80 14.54 -11.56
N TYR A 53 20.23 15.61 -11.00
CA TYR A 53 20.59 16.19 -9.70
C TYR A 53 19.56 15.82 -8.63
N ALA A 54 20.04 15.63 -7.41
CA ALA A 54 19.17 15.42 -6.26
C ALA A 54 18.41 16.69 -5.85
N LYS A 55 19.04 17.87 -6.02
CA LYS A 55 18.41 19.18 -5.88
C LYS A 55 19.11 20.20 -6.77
N ALA A 56 18.36 20.93 -7.57
CA ALA A 56 18.90 21.98 -8.43
C ALA A 56 17.81 22.91 -8.92
N LYS A 57 18.11 24.21 -9.10
CA LYS A 57 17.24 25.16 -9.79
C LYS A 57 17.41 25.00 -11.31
N ILE A 58 16.31 24.94 -12.05
CA ILE A 58 16.32 24.94 -13.52
C ILE A 58 16.55 26.38 -13.98
N VAL A 59 17.68 26.63 -14.60
CA VAL A 59 18.04 27.98 -15.09
C VAL A 59 17.43 28.23 -16.46
N SER A 60 17.54 27.27 -17.38
CA SER A 60 16.99 27.40 -18.73
C SER A 60 16.75 26.00 -19.33
N ILE A 61 15.79 25.95 -20.25
CA ILE A 61 15.46 24.75 -21.03
C ILE A 61 15.43 25.12 -22.51
N ASP A 62 16.20 24.42 -23.34
CA ASP A 62 16.17 24.56 -24.81
C ASP A 62 15.74 23.24 -25.44
N VAL A 63 14.53 23.22 -26.00
CA VAL A 63 13.91 22.09 -26.68
C VAL A 63 14.00 22.16 -28.21
N SER A 64 14.61 23.21 -28.76
CA SER A 64 14.54 23.59 -30.19
C SER A 64 15.10 22.51 -31.13
N LEU A 65 16.12 21.75 -30.70
CA LEU A 65 16.68 20.64 -31.48
C LEU A 65 15.77 19.40 -31.41
N ALA A 66 15.16 19.12 -30.28
CA ALA A 66 14.21 18.02 -30.11
C ALA A 66 12.95 18.24 -30.98
N GLU A 67 12.39 19.46 -30.97
CA GLU A 67 11.21 19.81 -31.78
C GLU A 67 11.46 19.68 -33.30
N LYS A 68 12.71 19.91 -33.77
CA LYS A 68 13.10 19.79 -35.16
C LYS A 68 13.46 18.38 -35.61
N LEU A 69 13.61 17.44 -34.67
CA LEU A 69 13.98 16.06 -35.01
C LEU A 69 12.85 15.41 -35.83
N PRO A 70 13.16 14.89 -37.06
CA PRO A 70 12.15 14.18 -37.85
C PRO A 70 11.54 13.03 -37.07
N GLY A 71 10.19 12.98 -37.04
CA GLY A 71 9.46 11.96 -36.27
C GLY A 71 8.91 12.45 -34.92
N VAL A 72 9.47 13.50 -34.32
CA VAL A 72 8.90 14.17 -33.14
C VAL A 72 7.61 14.90 -33.53
N LYS A 73 6.56 14.78 -32.72
CA LYS A 73 5.23 15.36 -32.96
C LYS A 73 4.80 16.35 -31.90
N ALA A 74 5.32 16.24 -30.69
CA ALA A 74 5.02 17.20 -29.63
C ALA A 74 6.11 17.16 -28.55
N VAL A 75 6.30 18.32 -27.90
CA VAL A 75 7.16 18.51 -26.72
C VAL A 75 6.33 19.23 -25.65
N GLU A 76 6.46 18.80 -24.39
CA GLU A 76 5.78 19.38 -23.22
C GLU A 76 6.81 19.67 -22.13
N ILE A 77 6.90 20.91 -21.69
CA ILE A 77 7.72 21.31 -20.55
C ILE A 77 6.89 21.07 -19.29
N ILE A 78 7.30 20.11 -18.47
CA ILE A 78 6.62 19.73 -17.21
C ILE A 78 6.98 20.73 -16.11
N GLN A 79 8.28 21.03 -15.96
CA GLN A 79 8.77 22.01 -14.99
C GLN A 79 9.45 23.17 -15.75
N LYS A 80 9.07 24.40 -15.43
CA LYS A 80 9.57 25.61 -16.12
C LYS A 80 10.94 26.05 -15.60
N PRO A 81 11.70 26.86 -16.35
CA PRO A 81 12.83 27.60 -15.80
C PRO A 81 12.38 28.41 -14.56
N GLY A 82 13.22 28.43 -13.53
CA GLY A 82 12.92 29.01 -12.22
C GLY A 82 12.58 27.96 -11.17
N SER A 83 11.87 26.87 -11.52
CA SER A 83 11.50 25.84 -10.56
C SER A 83 12.67 24.99 -10.07
N THR A 84 12.52 24.35 -8.93
CA THR A 84 13.52 23.51 -8.27
C THR A 84 13.16 22.04 -8.44
N VAL A 85 14.09 21.23 -8.95
CA VAL A 85 14.00 19.78 -8.93
C VAL A 85 14.38 19.28 -7.54
N ALA A 86 13.61 18.34 -6.99
CA ALA A 86 13.70 17.93 -5.59
C ALA A 86 14.35 16.55 -5.39
N TRP A 87 14.59 15.77 -6.46
CA TRP A 87 15.31 14.48 -6.43
C TRP A 87 15.93 14.12 -7.79
N ALA A 88 16.91 13.24 -7.78
CA ALA A 88 17.47 12.68 -9.01
C ALA A 88 16.44 11.75 -9.67
N GLY A 89 15.93 12.14 -10.83
CA GLY A 89 14.84 11.47 -11.54
C GLY A 89 13.56 12.30 -11.69
N ASP A 90 13.49 13.50 -11.09
CA ASP A 90 12.35 14.42 -11.23
C ASP A 90 12.09 14.79 -12.69
N GLU A 91 10.82 14.83 -13.10
CA GLU A 91 10.40 15.01 -14.51
C GLU A 91 10.52 16.47 -14.95
N ILE A 92 11.17 16.73 -16.08
CA ILE A 92 11.41 18.11 -16.59
C ILE A 92 10.72 18.38 -17.91
N VAL A 93 10.94 17.53 -18.93
CA VAL A 93 10.35 17.69 -20.27
C VAL A 93 9.91 16.33 -20.78
N ALA A 94 8.73 16.28 -21.39
CA ALA A 94 8.23 15.10 -22.08
C ALA A 94 8.21 15.32 -23.59
N VAL A 95 8.47 14.26 -24.36
CA VAL A 95 8.45 14.25 -25.83
C VAL A 95 7.55 13.14 -26.33
N ALA A 96 6.81 13.36 -27.42
CA ALA A 96 6.08 12.33 -28.15
C ALA A 96 6.60 12.22 -29.58
N ALA A 97 6.97 11.01 -29.99
CA ALA A 97 7.49 10.72 -31.33
C ALA A 97 6.81 9.49 -31.95
N VAL A 98 7.09 9.25 -33.23
CA VAL A 98 6.48 8.16 -34.03
C VAL A 98 6.91 6.77 -33.57
N ASP A 99 8.04 6.65 -32.88
CA ASP A 99 8.56 5.43 -32.27
C ASP A 99 9.42 5.74 -31.03
N GLU A 100 9.71 4.71 -30.23
CA GLU A 100 10.47 4.86 -28.97
C GLU A 100 11.92 5.34 -29.22
N PRO A 101 12.70 4.80 -30.19
CA PRO A 101 14.05 5.30 -30.46
C PRO A 101 14.09 6.80 -30.81
N THR A 102 13.17 7.27 -31.64
CA THR A 102 13.07 8.70 -32.00
C THR A 102 12.75 9.56 -30.77
N ALA A 103 11.86 9.08 -29.87
CA ALA A 103 11.56 9.80 -28.63
C ALA A 103 12.78 9.86 -27.69
N GLU A 104 13.55 8.77 -27.58
CA GLU A 104 14.79 8.74 -26.80
C GLU A 104 15.87 9.68 -27.36
N ASP A 105 16.05 9.70 -28.67
CA ASP A 105 16.99 10.61 -29.32
C ASP A 105 16.57 12.07 -29.13
N ALA A 106 15.26 12.36 -29.21
CA ALA A 106 14.73 13.69 -28.94
C ALA A 106 15.03 14.15 -27.51
N VAL A 107 14.83 13.28 -26.53
CA VAL A 107 15.14 13.59 -25.10
C VAL A 107 16.63 13.94 -24.94
N ARG A 108 17.54 13.22 -25.63
CA ARG A 108 19.00 13.50 -25.59
C ARG A 108 19.39 14.85 -26.22
N LEU A 109 18.56 15.40 -27.09
CA LEU A 109 18.79 16.70 -27.74
C LEU A 109 18.31 17.90 -26.91
N ILE A 110 17.57 17.67 -25.84
CA ILE A 110 17.10 18.72 -24.93
C ILE A 110 18.25 19.19 -24.05
N ASN A 111 18.52 20.51 -24.04
CA ASN A 111 19.55 21.09 -23.21
C ASN A 111 18.92 21.83 -22.01
N VAL A 112 19.22 21.37 -20.81
CA VAL A 112 18.79 22.02 -19.56
C VAL A 112 20.01 22.49 -18.80
N LYS A 113 20.00 23.77 -18.42
CA LYS A 113 21.02 24.35 -17.54
C LYS A 113 20.50 24.33 -16.11
N TYR A 114 21.29 23.81 -15.23
CA TYR A 114 20.97 23.70 -13.80
C TYR A 114 21.92 24.52 -12.95
N GLN A 115 21.41 25.01 -11.84
CA GLN A 115 22.20 25.51 -10.72
C GLN A 115 22.06 24.49 -9.58
N PRO A 116 23.10 23.65 -9.33
CA PRO A 116 23.05 22.67 -8.26
C PRO A 116 22.89 23.33 -6.88
N MET A 117 22.11 22.69 -6.01
CA MET A 117 21.84 23.12 -4.64
C MET A 117 22.29 22.06 -3.65
N SER A 118 22.38 22.40 -2.36
CA SER A 118 22.66 21.44 -1.30
C SER A 118 21.51 20.47 -1.12
N TYR A 119 21.80 19.19 -0.82
CA TYR A 119 20.80 18.15 -0.68
C TYR A 119 21.13 17.17 0.45
N LEU A 120 20.13 16.44 0.91
CA LEU A 120 20.26 15.33 1.85
C LEU A 120 19.63 14.07 1.23
N VAL A 121 20.33 12.93 1.25
CA VAL A 121 19.78 11.63 0.81
C VAL A 121 19.95 10.54 1.86
N SER A 122 20.41 10.90 3.04
CA SER A 122 20.56 10.00 4.20
C SER A 122 19.29 9.98 5.02
N ASP A 123 18.98 8.81 5.60
CA ASP A 123 17.98 8.60 6.64
C ASP A 123 18.62 7.99 7.91
N ALA A 124 19.93 8.17 8.08
CA ALA A 124 20.66 7.78 9.28
C ALA A 124 20.11 8.47 10.53
N GLU A 125 20.47 7.97 11.72
CA GLU A 125 20.06 8.56 13.00
C GLU A 125 20.39 10.06 13.03
N PRO A 126 19.40 10.93 13.28
CA PRO A 126 19.63 12.36 13.32
C PRO A 126 20.69 12.75 14.36
N PRO A 127 21.53 13.76 14.09
CA PRO A 127 22.51 14.22 15.08
C PRO A 127 21.81 14.75 16.34
N ALA A 128 22.52 14.75 17.46
CA ALA A 128 22.00 15.28 18.72
C ALA A 128 21.58 16.75 18.56
N GLY A 129 20.38 17.10 19.04
CA GLY A 129 19.77 18.42 18.88
C GLY A 129 19.12 18.66 17.51
N ALA A 130 19.07 17.66 16.63
CA ALA A 130 18.36 17.79 15.36
C ALA A 130 16.86 18.08 15.58
N GLY A 131 16.35 19.08 14.89
CA GLY A 131 14.95 19.51 15.01
C GLY A 131 14.58 20.28 16.29
N GLU A 132 15.53 20.57 17.19
CA GLU A 132 15.26 21.33 18.41
C GLU A 132 15.23 22.85 18.21
N ALA A 133 15.85 23.38 17.15
CA ALA A 133 15.80 24.78 16.80
C ALA A 133 14.91 24.98 15.57
N ALA A 134 13.68 25.36 15.80
CA ALA A 134 12.89 25.99 14.76
C ALA A 134 13.53 27.38 14.53
N GLY A 135 14.29 27.51 13.45
CA GLY A 135 14.90 28.77 13.02
C GLY A 135 14.02 29.51 12.01
N PRO A 136 14.34 30.76 11.69
CA PRO A 136 13.65 31.45 10.60
C PRO A 136 13.84 30.71 9.28
N MET A 137 12.83 30.74 8.43
CA MET A 137 12.90 30.08 7.11
C MET A 137 13.88 30.82 6.19
N SER A 138 14.65 30.08 5.43
CA SER A 138 15.43 30.61 4.29
C SER A 138 14.56 30.70 3.04
N GLU A 139 15.08 31.31 1.97
CA GLU A 139 14.44 31.29 0.65
C GLU A 139 14.18 29.87 0.19
N ASP A 140 15.19 29.00 0.30
CA ASP A 140 15.08 27.58 -0.06
C ASP A 140 14.00 26.84 0.76
N ASP A 141 13.84 27.18 2.06
CA ASP A 141 12.83 26.52 2.90
C ASP A 141 11.40 26.89 2.49
N ILE A 142 11.19 28.13 2.04
CA ILE A 142 9.88 28.60 1.57
C ILE A 142 9.57 27.97 0.21
N ASP A 143 10.53 27.95 -0.69
CA ASP A 143 10.45 27.31 -2.00
C ASP A 143 10.10 25.82 -1.85
N ASP A 144 10.85 25.10 -0.99
CA ASP A 144 10.58 23.70 -0.66
C ASP A 144 9.17 23.50 -0.08
N ALA A 145 8.70 24.38 0.78
CA ALA A 145 7.36 24.28 1.39
C ALA A 145 6.24 24.43 0.35
N ILE A 146 6.39 25.33 -0.60
CA ILE A 146 5.46 25.58 -1.71
C ILE A 146 5.52 24.38 -2.70
N GLY A 147 6.72 24.00 -3.13
CA GLY A 147 6.95 22.90 -4.07
C GLY A 147 6.44 21.56 -3.54
N ASN A 148 6.51 21.34 -2.23
CA ASN A 148 6.00 20.15 -1.56
C ASN A 148 4.49 20.22 -1.20
N GLN A 149 3.80 21.28 -1.57
CA GLN A 149 2.38 21.51 -1.27
C GLN A 149 2.08 21.43 0.25
N THR A 150 2.97 21.95 1.08
CA THR A 150 2.72 22.09 2.51
C THR A 150 1.46 22.95 2.73
N PRO A 151 0.53 22.58 3.62
CA PRO A 151 -0.70 23.34 3.83
C PRO A 151 -0.41 24.83 4.15
N ASP A 152 -1.04 25.75 3.44
CA ASP A 152 -0.82 27.20 3.56
C ASP A 152 -0.90 27.72 4.99
N ALA A 153 -1.85 27.20 5.78
CA ALA A 153 -2.02 27.57 7.18
C ALA A 153 -0.81 27.16 8.03
N GLU A 154 -0.14 26.07 7.70
CA GLU A 154 1.07 25.58 8.39
C GLU A 154 2.27 26.46 8.04
N VAL A 155 2.46 26.79 6.75
CA VAL A 155 3.52 27.70 6.28
C VAL A 155 3.34 29.09 6.88
N ALA A 156 2.14 29.63 6.80
CA ALA A 156 1.85 30.96 7.33
C ALA A 156 2.05 31.05 8.86
N LYS A 157 1.61 30.03 9.60
CA LYS A 157 1.83 29.94 11.03
C LYS A 157 3.31 29.88 11.39
N TYR A 158 4.08 29.05 10.66
CA TYR A 158 5.52 28.91 10.89
C TYR A 158 6.27 30.23 10.64
N LEU A 159 5.97 30.93 9.53
CA LEU A 159 6.53 32.23 9.21
C LEU A 159 6.21 33.29 10.30
N GLN A 160 4.98 33.23 10.83
CA GLN A 160 4.57 34.15 11.92
C GLN A 160 5.32 33.86 13.23
N GLU A 161 5.56 32.58 13.55
CA GLU A 161 6.23 32.19 14.80
C GLU A 161 7.75 32.34 14.76
N HIS A 162 8.38 32.11 13.59
CA HIS A 162 9.83 32.00 13.47
C HIS A 162 10.47 33.01 12.51
N GLY A 163 9.69 33.66 11.67
CA GLY A 163 10.19 34.66 10.70
C GLY A 163 11.02 34.08 9.57
N VAL A 164 11.82 34.93 8.92
CA VAL A 164 12.69 34.58 7.78
C VAL A 164 14.15 34.99 8.04
N SER A 165 15.10 34.25 7.44
CA SER A 165 16.53 34.47 7.59
C SER A 165 17.15 35.38 6.53
N PHE A 166 16.36 35.88 5.62
CA PHE A 166 16.74 36.77 4.49
C PHE A 166 15.85 38.01 4.42
N LYS A 167 16.22 38.97 3.62
CA LYS A 167 15.36 40.16 3.38
C LYS A 167 14.42 39.83 2.22
N VAL A 168 13.15 39.83 2.52
CA VAL A 168 12.11 39.67 1.51
C VAL A 168 12.09 40.86 0.58
N ASP A 169 12.15 40.63 -0.72
CA ASP A 169 12.00 41.63 -1.79
C ASP A 169 10.88 41.25 -2.75
N ASP A 170 10.56 42.15 -3.67
CA ASP A 170 9.47 41.98 -4.62
C ASP A 170 9.79 40.91 -5.67
N ASP A 171 11.07 40.66 -5.99
CA ASP A 171 11.49 39.66 -6.95
C ASP A 171 11.26 38.25 -6.34
N PHE A 172 11.63 38.04 -5.08
CA PHE A 172 11.36 36.80 -4.38
C PHE A 172 9.84 36.52 -4.25
N LEU A 173 9.05 37.52 -3.90
CA LEU A 173 7.59 37.36 -3.80
C LEU A 173 6.94 37.00 -5.15
N LYS A 174 7.46 37.55 -6.23
CA LYS A 174 7.01 37.21 -7.57
C LYS A 174 7.41 35.77 -7.96
N ASP A 175 8.64 35.37 -7.66
CA ASP A 175 9.09 33.99 -7.88
C ASP A 175 8.20 33.01 -7.12
N MET A 176 7.89 33.26 -5.86
CA MET A 176 6.98 32.41 -5.06
C MET A 176 5.55 32.38 -5.61
N GLN A 177 5.05 33.49 -6.13
CA GLN A 177 3.75 33.55 -6.80
C GLN A 177 3.74 32.73 -8.09
N ASP A 178 4.80 32.84 -8.88
CA ASP A 178 4.97 32.06 -10.14
C ASP A 178 5.13 30.57 -9.86
N GLU A 179 5.62 30.18 -8.68
CA GLU A 179 5.72 28.79 -8.19
C GLU A 179 4.44 28.27 -7.55
N GLY A 180 3.42 29.10 -7.38
CA GLY A 180 2.09 28.68 -6.95
C GLY A 180 1.77 28.98 -5.47
N ALA A 181 2.55 29.84 -4.81
CA ALA A 181 2.21 30.29 -3.46
C ALA A 181 0.85 30.99 -3.43
N SER A 182 0.02 30.66 -2.46
CA SER A 182 -1.27 31.34 -2.28
C SER A 182 -1.10 32.76 -1.75
N ASP A 183 -2.13 33.59 -1.94
CA ASP A 183 -2.17 34.96 -1.39
C ASP A 183 -1.95 34.97 0.14
N ALA A 184 -2.40 33.94 0.86
CA ALA A 184 -2.21 33.80 2.30
C ALA A 184 -0.74 33.57 2.68
N VAL A 185 -0.03 32.73 1.93
CA VAL A 185 1.41 32.46 2.11
C VAL A 185 2.22 33.70 1.73
N LEU A 186 1.94 34.34 0.60
CA LEU A 186 2.60 35.59 0.18
C LEU A 186 2.42 36.74 1.21
N ALA A 187 1.23 36.83 1.79
CA ALA A 187 0.98 37.82 2.86
C ALA A 187 1.78 37.48 4.13
N ALA A 188 1.90 36.19 4.48
CA ALA A 188 2.70 35.75 5.62
C ALA A 188 4.21 36.02 5.42
N ILE A 189 4.73 35.78 4.22
CA ILE A 189 6.12 36.06 3.83
C ILE A 189 6.40 37.60 3.99
N ARG A 190 5.52 38.45 3.48
CA ARG A 190 5.66 39.91 3.59
C ARG A 190 5.68 40.42 5.02
N GLN A 191 4.96 39.75 5.91
CA GLN A 191 4.83 40.13 7.33
C GLN A 191 5.86 39.45 8.24
N ALA A 192 6.61 38.48 7.71
CA ALA A 192 7.56 37.68 8.47
C ALA A 192 8.70 38.56 9.02
N THR A 193 9.04 38.36 10.29
CA THR A 193 10.13 39.06 10.93
C THR A 193 11.47 38.58 10.37
N PHE A 194 12.33 39.53 9.98
CA PHE A 194 13.68 39.23 9.54
C PHE A 194 14.62 38.92 10.73
N HIS A 195 15.19 37.73 10.73
CA HIS A 195 16.20 37.32 11.70
C HIS A 195 17.54 37.03 10.98
N PRO A 196 18.56 37.88 11.09
CA PRO A 196 19.83 37.69 10.41
C PRO A 196 20.61 36.56 11.08
N VAL A 197 20.49 35.33 10.54
CA VAL A 197 21.17 34.15 11.06
C VAL A 197 22.07 33.59 9.98
N LYS A 198 23.33 33.33 10.29
CA LYS A 198 24.23 32.64 9.39
C LYS A 198 23.86 31.15 9.34
N GLY A 199 23.30 30.69 8.20
CA GLY A 199 23.07 29.28 7.92
C GLY A 199 21.93 28.62 8.67
N ALA A 200 20.95 29.41 9.16
CA ALA A 200 19.75 28.85 9.77
C ALA A 200 18.60 28.89 8.77
N GLY A 201 18.42 27.85 8.04
CA GLY A 201 17.18 27.58 7.32
C GLY A 201 16.32 26.61 8.13
N HIS A 202 15.15 26.31 7.58
CA HIS A 202 14.32 25.21 8.09
C HIS A 202 15.14 23.92 8.05
N SER A 203 15.30 23.27 9.20
CA SER A 203 16.10 22.04 9.25
C SER A 203 15.46 20.91 8.42
N ALA A 204 16.27 20.16 7.70
CA ALA A 204 15.84 18.89 7.10
C ALA A 204 15.27 17.91 8.14
N TYR A 205 15.48 18.19 9.41
CA TYR A 205 14.99 17.43 10.55
C TYR A 205 13.88 18.19 11.26
N GLN A 206 12.70 17.60 11.34
CA GLN A 206 11.54 18.17 12.00
C GLN A 206 11.12 17.32 13.19
N LYS A 207 11.25 17.85 14.40
CA LYS A 207 10.77 17.22 15.62
C LYS A 207 9.26 17.43 15.75
N THR A 208 8.50 16.32 15.82
CA THR A 208 7.07 16.41 16.14
C THR A 208 6.86 16.56 17.65
N ALA A 209 5.69 17.05 18.05
CA ALA A 209 5.36 17.15 19.48
C ALA A 209 5.44 15.78 20.15
N ALA A 210 6.10 15.71 21.29
CA ALA A 210 6.18 14.46 22.05
C ALA A 210 4.79 14.03 22.52
N GLN A 211 4.55 12.71 22.51
CA GLN A 211 3.31 12.12 22.98
C GLN A 211 3.57 11.36 24.28
N THR A 212 2.87 11.74 25.36
CA THR A 212 2.99 11.08 26.65
C THR A 212 1.62 10.65 27.14
N SER A 213 1.52 9.43 27.67
CA SER A 213 0.33 8.95 28.38
C SER A 213 0.73 8.20 29.67
N GLY A 214 -0.15 8.22 30.66
CA GLY A 214 0.13 7.65 31.99
C GLY A 214 1.29 8.38 32.68
N ASP A 215 2.08 7.60 33.42
CA ASP A 215 3.28 8.07 34.14
C ASP A 215 4.48 7.17 33.75
N PRO A 216 5.12 7.43 32.61
CA PRO A 216 6.24 6.64 32.15
C PRO A 216 7.45 6.72 33.10
N ASP A 217 7.74 7.86 33.70
CA ASP A 217 8.88 8.01 34.61
C ASP A 217 8.74 7.11 35.82
N LYS A 218 7.55 7.07 36.43
CA LYS A 218 7.24 6.16 37.51
C LYS A 218 7.32 4.70 37.05
N ALA A 219 6.75 4.37 35.89
CA ALA A 219 6.77 3.01 35.37
C ALA A 219 8.19 2.48 35.15
N PHE A 220 9.11 3.34 34.66
CA PHE A 220 10.52 2.98 34.51
C PHE A 220 11.29 2.94 35.83
N ALA A 221 10.99 3.84 36.77
CA ALA A 221 11.60 3.83 38.10
C ALA A 221 11.23 2.57 38.94
N GLU A 222 10.00 2.07 38.77
CA GLU A 222 9.49 0.87 39.45
C GLU A 222 9.73 -0.42 38.65
N ALA A 223 10.34 -0.35 37.45
CA ALA A 223 10.60 -1.51 36.60
C ALA A 223 11.61 -2.46 37.23
N GLU A 224 11.31 -3.74 37.26
CA GLU A 224 12.23 -4.79 37.68
C GLU A 224 13.22 -5.19 36.56
N VAL A 225 12.77 -5.02 35.29
CA VAL A 225 13.56 -5.27 34.06
C VAL A 225 13.27 -4.15 33.05
N VAL A 226 14.34 -3.58 32.50
CA VAL A 226 14.25 -2.65 31.37
C VAL A 226 15.05 -3.22 30.22
N SER A 227 14.40 -3.40 29.05
CA SER A 227 15.06 -3.77 27.79
C SER A 227 15.21 -2.52 26.93
N GLU A 228 16.36 -2.34 26.33
CA GLU A 228 16.65 -1.24 25.39
C GLU A 228 17.25 -1.79 24.11
N GLY A 229 16.81 -1.26 22.95
CA GLY A 229 17.32 -1.68 21.65
C GLY A 229 17.08 -0.66 20.56
N LEU A 230 17.64 -0.96 19.40
CA LEU A 230 17.57 -0.16 18.17
C LEU A 230 16.96 -1.03 17.06
N TYR A 231 15.90 -0.54 16.41
CA TYR A 231 15.11 -1.30 15.45
C TYR A 231 14.71 -0.44 14.27
N GLY A 232 14.53 -1.04 13.10
CA GLY A 232 13.97 -0.28 11.98
C GLY A 232 14.00 -1.00 10.64
N ALA A 233 13.40 -0.32 9.67
CA ALA A 233 13.30 -0.77 8.29
C ALA A 233 13.61 0.39 7.33
N PRO A 234 14.41 0.14 6.26
CA PRO A 234 14.81 1.15 5.31
C PRO A 234 13.69 1.52 4.33
N VAL A 235 13.98 2.51 3.49
CA VAL A 235 13.19 2.81 2.31
C VAL A 235 13.27 1.66 1.32
N ILE A 236 12.10 1.21 0.83
CA ILE A 236 12.00 0.23 -0.26
C ILE A 236 11.05 0.73 -1.34
N VAL A 237 11.16 0.21 -2.56
CA VAL A 237 10.31 0.59 -3.70
C VAL A 237 9.25 -0.47 -4.00
N HIS A 238 8.24 -0.13 -4.84
CA HIS A 238 7.08 -1.01 -5.09
C HIS A 238 7.36 -2.18 -6.04
N CYS A 239 8.29 -2.03 -6.98
CA CYS A 239 8.68 -3.05 -7.96
C CYS A 239 7.51 -3.66 -8.74
N CYS A 240 6.51 -2.83 -9.13
CA CYS A 240 5.40 -3.32 -9.95
C CYS A 240 5.91 -3.91 -11.26
N LEU A 241 5.46 -5.13 -11.63
CA LEU A 241 5.90 -5.77 -12.87
C LEU A 241 5.41 -5.00 -14.11
N GLU A 242 4.15 -4.54 -14.10
CA GLU A 242 3.69 -3.51 -15.03
C GLU A 242 4.13 -2.14 -14.50
N PRO A 243 4.98 -1.38 -15.21
CA PRO A 243 5.36 -0.03 -14.79
C PRO A 243 4.16 0.91 -14.70
N HIS A 244 4.33 2.06 -14.03
CA HIS A 244 3.36 3.16 -14.07
C HIS A 244 3.29 3.74 -15.48
N GLY A 245 2.12 4.25 -15.84
CA GLY A 245 1.92 4.97 -17.09
C GLY A 245 0.54 4.80 -17.67
N SER A 246 0.36 5.46 -18.81
CA SER A 246 -0.92 5.53 -19.50
C SER A 246 -0.78 5.65 -21.01
N VAL A 247 -1.91 5.43 -21.69
CA VAL A 247 -2.11 5.79 -23.10
C VAL A 247 -3.28 6.75 -23.15
N SER A 248 -3.02 8.01 -23.51
CA SER A 248 -4.00 9.09 -23.57
C SER A 248 -4.29 9.53 -24.99
N GLU A 249 -5.59 9.70 -25.32
CA GLU A 249 -6.07 10.07 -26.63
C GLU A 249 -7.22 11.09 -26.52
N TRP A 250 -7.10 12.24 -27.20
CA TRP A 250 -8.22 13.16 -27.36
C TRP A 250 -9.11 12.71 -28.52
N THR A 251 -10.31 12.26 -28.22
CA THR A 251 -11.28 11.82 -29.22
C THR A 251 -11.90 12.98 -29.98
N ASP A 252 -11.91 14.17 -29.36
CA ASP A 252 -12.24 15.47 -29.95
C ASP A 252 -11.58 16.59 -29.11
N LYS A 253 -11.97 17.85 -29.34
CA LYS A 253 -11.35 19.02 -28.66
C LYS A 253 -11.58 19.05 -27.13
N ASP A 254 -12.64 18.38 -26.63
CA ASP A 254 -13.13 18.48 -25.27
C ASP A 254 -13.14 17.13 -24.52
N HIS A 255 -13.03 15.98 -25.22
CA HIS A 255 -13.11 14.66 -24.63
C HIS A 255 -11.79 13.90 -24.68
N LEU A 256 -11.38 13.38 -23.53
CA LEU A 256 -10.17 12.59 -23.35
C LEU A 256 -10.54 11.13 -23.02
N PHE A 257 -9.88 10.20 -23.69
CA PHE A 257 -9.91 8.79 -23.34
C PHE A 257 -8.51 8.34 -22.88
N THR A 258 -8.42 7.72 -21.71
CA THR A 258 -7.15 7.29 -21.13
C THR A 258 -7.22 5.84 -20.64
N HIS A 259 -6.36 5.00 -21.22
CA HIS A 259 -6.00 3.72 -20.63
C HIS A 259 -4.89 3.96 -19.61
N ILE A 260 -5.07 3.53 -18.35
CA ILE A 260 -4.09 3.80 -17.29
C ILE A 260 -3.96 2.61 -16.36
N SER A 261 -2.73 2.30 -15.94
CA SER A 261 -2.47 1.32 -14.89
C SER A 261 -2.73 1.95 -13.52
N THR A 262 -3.92 1.73 -12.94
CA THR A 262 -4.36 2.42 -11.73
C THR A 262 -5.11 1.54 -10.72
N GLN A 263 -4.99 1.90 -9.44
CA GLN A 263 -5.80 1.35 -8.34
C GLN A 263 -7.09 2.15 -8.10
N ASN A 264 -7.40 3.16 -8.95
CA ASN A 264 -8.44 4.15 -8.66
C ASN A 264 -9.18 4.64 -9.91
N VAL A 265 -9.73 3.71 -10.70
CA VAL A 265 -10.40 4.03 -11.97
C VAL A 265 -11.40 5.19 -11.83
N SER A 266 -12.29 5.12 -10.83
CA SER A 266 -13.32 6.15 -10.64
C SER A 266 -12.79 7.52 -10.19
N GLY A 267 -11.59 7.59 -9.57
CA GLY A 267 -11.03 8.84 -9.04
C GLY A 267 -10.06 9.55 -9.99
N ILE A 268 -9.49 8.86 -10.98
CA ILE A 268 -8.46 9.43 -11.88
C ILE A 268 -9.00 10.58 -12.72
N ALA A 269 -10.23 10.48 -13.25
CA ALA A 269 -10.81 11.54 -14.07
C ALA A 269 -10.84 12.89 -13.33
N GLY A 270 -11.21 12.90 -12.04
CA GLY A 270 -11.21 14.11 -11.21
C GLY A 270 -9.81 14.71 -11.03
N GLN A 271 -8.78 13.86 -10.91
CA GLN A 271 -7.40 14.30 -10.74
C GLN A 271 -6.77 14.86 -12.03
N MET A 272 -7.23 14.40 -13.20
CA MET A 272 -6.77 14.90 -14.50
C MET A 272 -7.50 16.18 -14.94
N ALA A 273 -8.70 16.46 -14.42
CA ALA A 273 -9.60 17.52 -14.85
C ALA A 273 -8.93 18.91 -14.77
N ASP A 274 -8.52 19.34 -13.58
CA ASP A 274 -7.94 20.64 -13.32
C ASP A 274 -6.62 20.86 -14.08
N PRO A 275 -5.63 19.93 -14.05
CA PRO A 275 -4.40 20.08 -14.82
C PRO A 275 -4.60 20.18 -16.33
N LEU A 276 -5.71 19.63 -16.87
CA LEU A 276 -6.02 19.66 -18.30
C LEU A 276 -7.02 20.76 -18.69
N GLY A 277 -7.62 21.43 -17.71
CA GLY A 277 -8.62 22.50 -17.94
C GLY A 277 -9.91 22.01 -18.56
N ILE A 278 -10.38 20.80 -18.24
CA ILE A 278 -11.64 20.22 -18.73
C ILE A 278 -12.45 19.59 -17.61
N SER A 279 -13.75 19.38 -17.85
CA SER A 279 -14.60 18.67 -16.86
C SER A 279 -14.18 17.20 -16.69
N ALA A 280 -14.21 16.68 -15.47
CA ALA A 280 -14.02 15.26 -15.20
C ALA A 280 -15.03 14.36 -15.96
N ALA A 281 -16.23 14.86 -16.23
CA ALA A 281 -17.24 14.16 -17.02
C ALA A 281 -16.83 13.93 -18.49
N ASN A 282 -15.85 14.70 -18.98
CA ASN A 282 -15.32 14.57 -20.34
C ASN A 282 -14.08 13.67 -20.38
N ILE A 283 -13.70 13.04 -19.26
CA ILE A 283 -12.55 12.15 -19.17
C ILE A 283 -13.04 10.74 -18.90
N ARG A 284 -12.87 9.86 -19.87
CA ARG A 284 -13.11 8.42 -19.70
C ARG A 284 -11.82 7.72 -19.33
N ILE A 285 -11.85 6.99 -18.21
CA ILE A 285 -10.75 6.15 -17.73
C ILE A 285 -11.11 4.69 -17.95
N HIS A 286 -10.16 3.94 -18.49
CA HIS A 286 -10.32 2.51 -18.75
C HIS A 286 -9.10 1.70 -18.34
N GLN A 287 -9.35 0.48 -17.81
CA GLN A 287 -8.34 -0.49 -17.42
C GLN A 287 -8.91 -1.91 -17.47
N ASP A 288 -8.39 -2.75 -18.34
CA ASP A 288 -8.80 -4.17 -18.38
C ASP A 288 -8.13 -4.99 -17.28
N ASN A 289 -6.81 -4.96 -17.20
CA ASN A 289 -6.00 -5.65 -16.20
C ASN A 289 -4.90 -4.72 -15.68
N MET A 290 -4.37 -5.06 -14.52
CA MET A 290 -3.30 -4.32 -13.88
C MET A 290 -2.23 -5.28 -13.36
N GLY A 291 -0.97 -4.98 -13.65
CA GLY A 291 0.21 -5.77 -13.30
C GLY A 291 0.86 -5.40 -11.98
N GLY A 292 0.03 -5.11 -10.95
CA GLY A 292 0.46 -4.73 -9.62
C GLY A 292 0.50 -3.22 -9.39
N GLY A 293 0.30 -2.81 -8.13
CA GLY A 293 0.34 -1.41 -7.72
C GLY A 293 0.82 -1.24 -6.30
N PHE A 294 0.37 -2.11 -5.39
CA PHE A 294 0.79 -2.20 -3.99
C PHE A 294 0.67 -0.89 -3.20
N GLY A 295 -0.13 0.05 -3.70
CA GLY A 295 -0.34 1.38 -3.11
C GLY A 295 0.27 2.54 -3.89
N SER A 296 1.06 2.31 -4.94
CA SER A 296 1.72 3.38 -5.68
C SER A 296 0.87 4.00 -6.80
N LYS A 297 -0.20 3.34 -7.24
CA LYS A 297 -0.97 3.69 -8.46
C LYS A 297 -2.34 4.31 -8.16
N PHE A 298 -2.45 5.22 -7.19
CA PHE A 298 -3.71 5.93 -6.87
C PHE A 298 -3.89 7.26 -7.59
N ALA A 299 -2.81 7.84 -8.10
CA ALA A 299 -2.79 9.17 -8.69
C ALA A 299 -2.67 9.13 -10.21
N ALA A 300 -3.18 10.18 -10.86
CA ALA A 300 -2.74 10.59 -12.16
C ALA A 300 -1.46 11.40 -12.00
N ASP A 301 -0.36 10.84 -12.44
CA ASP A 301 0.97 11.41 -12.22
C ASP A 301 1.36 12.46 -13.30
N ARG A 302 2.47 13.16 -13.08
CA ARG A 302 2.97 14.16 -14.05
C ARG A 302 3.19 13.57 -15.45
N TRP A 303 3.63 12.33 -15.55
CA TRP A 303 3.77 11.64 -16.86
C TRP A 303 2.42 11.33 -17.51
N ASP A 304 1.35 11.03 -16.75
CA ASP A 304 0.00 10.79 -17.30
C ASP A 304 -0.62 12.10 -17.82
N ILE A 305 -0.46 13.18 -17.06
CA ILE A 305 -0.87 14.52 -17.48
C ILE A 305 -0.07 14.98 -18.73
N ALA A 306 1.24 14.70 -18.75
CA ALA A 306 2.09 15.01 -19.92
C ALA A 306 1.67 14.20 -21.15
N ALA A 307 1.31 12.90 -21.00
CA ALA A 307 0.80 12.09 -22.09
C ALA A 307 -0.47 12.70 -22.72
N ALA A 308 -1.42 13.14 -21.88
CA ALA A 308 -2.64 13.79 -22.33
C ALA A 308 -2.35 15.15 -23.05
N ARG A 309 -1.44 15.97 -22.51
CA ARG A 309 -1.04 17.24 -23.12
C ARG A 309 -0.31 17.05 -24.47
N LEU A 310 0.60 16.07 -24.53
CA LEU A 310 1.29 15.69 -25.77
C LEU A 310 0.31 15.18 -26.82
N SER A 311 -0.67 14.36 -26.45
CA SER A 311 -1.75 13.92 -27.34
C SER A 311 -2.51 15.11 -27.93
N LYS A 312 -2.91 16.09 -27.10
CA LYS A 312 -3.60 17.31 -27.55
C LYS A 312 -2.75 18.08 -28.56
N LYS A 313 -1.46 18.31 -28.26
CA LYS A 313 -0.50 19.00 -29.16
C LYS A 313 -0.28 18.25 -30.49
N ALA A 314 -0.38 16.91 -30.44
CA ALA A 314 -0.23 16.05 -31.62
C ALA A 314 -1.53 15.83 -32.42
N GLY A 315 -2.57 16.68 -32.22
CA GLY A 315 -3.84 16.58 -32.94
C GLY A 315 -4.75 15.44 -32.47
N GLY A 316 -4.68 15.07 -31.22
CA GLY A 316 -5.51 14.03 -30.59
C GLY A 316 -4.97 12.60 -30.70
N ARG A 317 -3.83 12.40 -31.39
CA ARG A 317 -3.24 11.06 -31.54
C ARG A 317 -2.96 10.40 -30.20
N PRO A 318 -3.18 9.07 -30.07
CA PRO A 318 -2.83 8.37 -28.84
C PRO A 318 -1.34 8.53 -28.49
N VAL A 319 -1.02 8.87 -27.25
CA VAL A 319 0.35 8.92 -26.73
C VAL A 319 0.50 7.87 -25.63
N ARG A 320 1.35 6.87 -25.85
CA ARG A 320 1.74 5.89 -24.85
C ARG A 320 2.96 6.40 -24.08
N MET A 321 2.79 6.59 -22.77
CA MET A 321 3.87 6.98 -21.87
C MET A 321 3.88 6.01 -20.69
N MET A 322 4.84 5.07 -20.74
CA MET A 322 5.08 4.10 -19.67
C MET A 322 6.49 4.33 -19.14
N LEU A 323 6.67 4.22 -17.82
CA LEU A 323 7.98 4.34 -17.20
C LEU A 323 8.88 3.18 -17.61
N GLU A 324 10.15 3.46 -17.86
CA GLU A 324 11.20 2.45 -17.91
C GLU A 324 11.47 1.90 -16.52
N ARG A 325 12.08 0.72 -16.43
CA ARG A 325 12.31 0.05 -15.14
C ARG A 325 13.17 0.87 -14.17
N ASP A 326 14.16 1.56 -14.67
CA ASP A 326 15.00 2.43 -13.83
C ASP A 326 14.22 3.65 -13.31
N ALA A 327 13.37 4.25 -14.14
CA ALA A 327 12.47 5.33 -13.75
C ALA A 327 11.44 4.83 -12.72
N GLU A 328 10.81 3.67 -12.94
CA GLU A 328 9.88 3.03 -12.01
C GLU A 328 10.48 2.96 -10.59
N LEU A 329 11.75 2.50 -10.46
CA LEU A 329 12.41 2.35 -9.17
C LEU A 329 12.83 3.68 -8.53
N LYS A 330 13.04 4.74 -9.33
CA LYS A 330 13.43 6.06 -8.84
C LYS A 330 12.25 6.92 -8.41
N VAL A 331 11.16 6.95 -9.23
CA VAL A 331 10.13 8.00 -9.15
C VAL A 331 8.71 7.51 -8.87
N ALA A 332 8.42 6.21 -9.02
CA ALA A 332 7.07 5.68 -8.82
C ALA A 332 6.63 5.59 -7.34
N GLY A 333 7.40 6.16 -6.46
CA GLY A 333 7.15 6.19 -5.03
C GLY A 333 7.84 5.06 -4.24
N ALA A 334 8.02 5.28 -2.95
CA ALA A 334 8.70 4.37 -2.07
C ALA A 334 7.98 4.24 -0.72
N ARG A 335 8.13 3.10 -0.03
CA ARG A 335 7.72 2.97 1.37
C ARG A 335 8.67 3.78 2.23
N PRO A 336 8.18 4.67 3.11
CA PRO A 336 9.03 5.40 4.05
C PRO A 336 9.90 4.46 4.90
N SER A 337 11.10 4.93 5.27
CA SER A 337 11.85 4.29 6.35
C SER A 337 11.23 4.62 7.71
N ALA A 338 11.47 3.77 8.69
CA ALA A 338 11.21 4.06 10.09
C ALA A 338 12.20 3.31 10.97
N TYR A 339 12.81 4.03 11.87
CA TYR A 339 13.77 3.55 12.85
C TYR A 339 13.37 4.05 14.24
N ALA A 340 13.74 3.33 15.29
CA ALA A 340 13.50 3.78 16.65
C ALA A 340 14.49 3.17 17.64
N ARG A 341 14.94 3.99 18.58
CA ARG A 341 15.49 3.57 19.85
C ARG A 341 14.35 3.37 20.83
N VAL A 342 14.25 2.18 21.41
CA VAL A 342 13.11 1.80 22.25
C VAL A 342 13.59 1.30 23.60
N LYS A 343 12.90 1.71 24.68
CA LYS A 343 12.99 1.11 26.00
C LYS A 343 11.65 0.53 26.38
N VAL A 344 11.66 -0.68 26.94
CA VAL A 344 10.47 -1.35 27.46
C VAL A 344 10.71 -1.69 28.93
N ALA A 345 9.82 -1.23 29.80
CA ALA A 345 9.80 -1.54 31.24
C ALA A 345 8.86 -2.71 31.52
N ALA A 346 9.27 -3.64 32.38
CA ALA A 346 8.49 -4.80 32.77
C ALA A 346 8.78 -5.26 34.19
N LYS A 347 7.87 -6.08 34.73
CA LYS A 347 8.11 -6.89 35.94
C LYS A 347 8.89 -8.16 35.57
N LYS A 348 9.50 -8.82 36.55
CA LYS A 348 10.19 -10.10 36.35
C LYS A 348 9.29 -11.21 35.80
N ASP A 349 8.01 -11.14 36.12
CA ASP A 349 7.01 -12.09 35.63
C ASP A 349 6.60 -11.85 34.15
N GLY A 350 7.20 -10.85 33.48
CA GLY A 350 6.93 -10.49 32.08
C GLY A 350 5.76 -9.51 31.88
N THR A 351 5.13 -8.98 32.93
CA THR A 351 4.08 -7.95 32.79
C THR A 351 4.72 -6.64 32.30
N ILE A 352 4.33 -6.17 31.11
CA ILE A 352 4.83 -4.93 30.51
C ILE A 352 4.18 -3.75 31.22
N THR A 353 4.98 -2.78 31.66
CA THR A 353 4.53 -1.63 32.46
C THR A 353 4.79 -0.28 31.82
N GLY A 354 5.77 -0.16 30.91
CA GLY A 354 6.12 1.12 30.31
C GLY A 354 6.79 0.97 28.94
N TRP A 355 6.66 2.03 28.13
CA TRP A 355 7.28 2.19 26.81
C TRP A 355 7.87 3.59 26.66
N GLN A 356 9.09 3.65 26.14
CA GLN A 356 9.73 4.90 25.75
C GLN A 356 10.38 4.72 24.37
N SER A 357 10.15 5.65 23.45
CA SER A 357 10.76 5.58 22.12
C SER A 357 11.14 6.93 21.56
N GLN A 358 12.29 6.96 20.86
CA GLN A 358 12.76 8.02 19.99
C GLN A 358 12.83 7.43 18.58
N SER A 359 11.93 7.88 17.70
CA SER A 359 11.85 7.37 16.32
C SER A 359 12.27 8.43 15.31
N TRP A 360 12.70 7.99 14.15
CA TRP A 360 12.97 8.84 13.01
C TRP A 360 12.74 8.07 11.71
N GLY A 361 12.66 8.80 10.59
CA GLY A 361 12.51 8.21 9.27
C GLY A 361 12.23 9.24 8.20
N THR A 362 12.31 8.80 6.96
CA THR A 362 12.05 9.65 5.80
C THR A 362 10.98 9.09 4.88
N GLY A 363 10.21 9.99 4.28
CA GLY A 363 9.32 9.76 3.13
C GLY A 363 9.76 10.61 1.93
N GLY A 364 11.03 10.95 1.84
CA GLY A 364 11.55 11.86 0.82
C GLY A 364 11.27 13.33 1.16
N PRO A 365 10.93 14.19 0.16
CA PRO A 365 10.70 15.62 0.40
C PRO A 365 9.60 15.92 1.42
N GLY A 366 8.58 15.08 1.52
CA GLY A 366 7.50 15.21 2.52
C GLY A 366 7.86 14.77 3.94
N GLY A 367 9.07 14.24 4.17
CA GLY A 367 9.44 13.67 5.48
C GLY A 367 8.76 12.33 5.77
N GLY A 368 9.03 11.75 6.93
CA GLY A 368 8.45 10.50 7.44
C GLY A 368 7.56 10.75 8.64
N GLY A 369 6.35 10.20 8.66
CA GLY A 369 5.47 10.27 9.83
C GLY A 369 5.91 9.35 10.97
N MET A 370 5.50 9.69 12.21
CA MET A 370 5.72 8.82 13.37
C MET A 370 5.08 7.44 13.12
N PRO A 371 5.84 6.34 13.23
CA PRO A 371 5.27 5.02 13.10
C PRO A 371 4.27 4.74 14.26
N PRO A 372 3.23 3.92 14.05
CA PRO A 372 2.24 3.60 15.09
C PRO A 372 2.82 2.61 16.13
N ILE A 373 3.74 3.07 16.95
CA ILE A 373 4.39 2.30 18.01
C ILE A 373 4.00 2.84 19.40
N PRO A 374 3.89 1.96 20.43
CA PRO A 374 3.94 0.49 20.35
C PRO A 374 2.79 -0.06 19.52
N TYR A 375 3.09 -1.03 18.63
CA TYR A 375 2.15 -1.59 17.67
C TYR A 375 1.36 -2.74 18.28
N VAL A 376 0.03 -2.73 18.13
CA VAL A 376 -0.94 -3.69 18.69
C VAL A 376 -1.09 -3.60 20.23
N PHE A 377 0.01 -3.46 20.95
CA PHE A 377 0.01 -3.41 22.41
C PHE A 377 -0.23 -2.00 22.95
N SER A 378 -1.38 -1.77 23.58
CA SER A 378 -1.75 -0.48 24.18
C SER A 378 -1.14 -0.34 25.58
N ILE A 379 0.15 -0.02 25.66
CA ILE A 379 0.87 0.18 26.92
C ILE A 379 0.43 1.50 27.53
N ALA A 380 -0.05 1.48 28.79
CA ALA A 380 -0.68 2.64 29.43
C ALA A 380 0.33 3.79 29.69
N ASN A 381 1.53 3.44 30.16
CA ASN A 381 2.58 4.41 30.49
C ASN A 381 3.56 4.48 29.33
N GLN A 382 3.50 5.54 28.52
CA GLN A 382 4.36 5.67 27.35
C GLN A 382 4.80 7.09 27.09
N HIS A 383 6.03 7.24 26.57
CA HIS A 383 6.58 8.45 26.05
C HIS A 383 7.16 8.21 24.66
N LYS A 384 6.80 9.03 23.68
CA LYS A 384 7.21 8.90 22.28
C LYS A 384 7.66 10.23 21.72
N GLU A 385 8.82 10.21 21.08
CA GLU A 385 9.37 11.31 20.29
C GLU A 385 9.59 10.86 18.85
N HIS A 386 9.51 11.81 17.91
CA HIS A 386 9.77 11.53 16.50
C HIS A 386 10.45 12.71 15.82
N ILE A 387 11.42 12.37 14.94
CA ILE A 387 12.06 13.32 14.03
C ILE A 387 11.80 12.88 12.61
N ALA A 388 11.00 13.65 11.86
CA ALA A 388 10.83 13.47 10.44
C ALA A 388 12.07 13.99 9.70
N ILE A 389 12.60 13.20 8.77
CA ILE A 389 13.73 13.58 7.90
C ILE A 389 13.16 13.92 6.52
N ARG A 390 13.25 15.18 6.12
CA ARG A 390 12.97 15.64 4.75
C ARG A 390 14.24 15.51 3.93
N ASN A 391 14.22 14.71 2.88
CA ASN A 391 15.39 14.46 2.05
C ASN A 391 15.04 14.29 0.56
N ASN A 392 16.06 14.22 -0.27
CA ASN A 392 15.95 14.29 -1.73
C ASN A 392 16.02 12.89 -2.40
N ILE A 393 15.34 11.89 -1.83
CA ILE A 393 15.36 10.51 -2.35
C ILE A 393 14.20 10.17 -3.29
N GLY A 394 13.32 11.12 -3.56
CA GLY A 394 12.05 10.92 -4.27
C GLY A 394 10.85 10.73 -3.33
N PRO A 395 9.62 10.89 -3.83
CA PRO A 395 8.43 10.93 -3.01
C PRO A 395 8.08 9.57 -2.40
N ALA A 396 7.54 9.58 -1.19
CA ALA A 396 6.89 8.42 -0.60
C ALA A 396 5.52 8.18 -1.21
N ARG A 397 5.12 6.91 -1.24
CA ARG A 397 3.75 6.48 -1.53
C ARG A 397 3.34 5.35 -0.59
N ALA A 398 2.03 5.15 -0.45
CA ALA A 398 1.51 4.00 0.25
C ALA A 398 2.14 2.71 -0.31
N TRP A 399 2.73 1.91 0.56
CA TRP A 399 3.22 0.58 0.23
C TRP A 399 2.46 -0.41 1.10
N ARG A 400 1.90 -1.45 0.52
CA ARG A 400 1.04 -2.48 1.11
C ARG A 400 1.09 -2.51 2.65
N ALA A 401 0.01 -2.09 3.33
CA ALA A 401 -0.09 -1.81 4.77
C ALA A 401 0.80 -0.65 5.28
N PRO A 402 0.60 0.62 4.79
CA PRO A 402 1.46 1.76 5.11
C PRO A 402 1.80 1.91 6.59
N ASN A 403 3.10 2.00 6.90
CA ASN A 403 3.73 2.16 8.21
C ASN A 403 3.59 0.97 9.18
N HIS A 404 2.70 0.00 8.94
CA HIS A 404 2.50 -1.13 9.85
C HIS A 404 3.63 -2.17 9.84
N PRO A 405 4.24 -2.56 8.68
CA PRO A 405 5.42 -3.44 8.69
C PRO A 405 6.59 -2.87 9.49
N GLN A 406 6.86 -1.55 9.36
CA GLN A 406 7.92 -0.87 10.12
C GLN A 406 7.59 -0.89 11.62
N ALA A 407 6.36 -0.54 11.98
CA ALA A 407 5.90 -0.55 13.38
C ALA A 407 5.96 -1.95 14.01
N ALA A 408 5.62 -3.00 13.23
CA ALA A 408 5.74 -4.39 13.67
C ALA A 408 7.21 -4.77 13.92
N VAL A 409 8.12 -4.44 13.00
CA VAL A 409 9.56 -4.69 13.17
C VAL A 409 10.09 -4.03 14.45
N ILE A 410 9.74 -2.76 14.70
CA ILE A 410 10.18 -2.02 15.89
C ILE A 410 9.60 -2.62 17.16
N THR A 411 8.28 -2.78 17.21
CA THR A 411 7.60 -3.20 18.46
C THR A 411 7.88 -4.67 18.80
N MET A 412 7.70 -5.56 17.81
CA MET A 412 7.88 -6.99 18.06
C MET A 412 9.34 -7.34 18.31
N GLY A 413 10.28 -6.58 17.69
CA GLY A 413 11.70 -6.68 18.00
C GLY A 413 12.02 -6.30 19.44
N ALA A 414 11.46 -5.17 19.93
CA ALA A 414 11.66 -4.71 21.30
C ALA A 414 11.09 -5.68 22.34
N LEU A 415 9.92 -6.25 22.07
CA LEU A 415 9.28 -7.24 22.96
C LEU A 415 10.01 -8.59 22.94
N ASP A 416 10.54 -9.01 21.80
CA ASP A 416 11.35 -10.23 21.71
C ASP A 416 12.70 -10.09 22.47
N ASP A 417 13.32 -8.90 22.43
CA ASP A 417 14.51 -8.62 23.23
C ASP A 417 14.21 -8.55 24.73
N LEU A 418 13.03 -8.03 25.11
CA LEU A 418 12.55 -8.11 26.50
C LEU A 418 12.38 -9.57 26.95
N ALA A 419 11.73 -10.42 26.12
CA ALA A 419 11.55 -11.84 26.41
C ALA A 419 12.92 -12.54 26.63
N ALA A 420 13.89 -12.26 25.75
CA ALA A 420 15.23 -12.81 25.88
C ALA A 420 15.94 -12.34 27.17
N LYS A 421 15.78 -11.09 27.56
CA LYS A 421 16.32 -10.53 28.80
C LYS A 421 15.68 -11.14 30.05
N LEU A 422 14.40 -11.46 29.99
CA LEU A 422 13.66 -12.19 31.01
C LEU A 422 13.94 -13.71 31.01
N GLN A 423 14.67 -14.21 30.01
CA GLN A 423 14.86 -15.65 29.77
C GLN A 423 13.52 -16.40 29.58
N MET A 424 12.54 -15.73 29.01
CA MET A 424 11.18 -16.21 28.78
C MET A 424 10.98 -16.56 27.30
N ASP A 425 10.12 -17.54 27.01
CA ASP A 425 9.62 -17.77 25.66
C ASP A 425 8.82 -16.52 25.19
N PRO A 426 9.12 -15.91 24.05
CA PRO A 426 8.36 -14.77 23.56
C PRO A 426 6.88 -15.08 23.35
N LEU A 427 6.51 -16.34 23.05
CA LEU A 427 5.10 -16.74 22.98
C LEU A 427 4.41 -16.60 24.34
N ASP A 428 5.07 -17.02 25.43
CA ASP A 428 4.55 -16.89 26.78
C ASP A 428 4.44 -15.42 27.22
N LEU A 429 5.44 -14.59 26.87
CA LEU A 429 5.40 -13.15 27.13
C LEU A 429 4.19 -12.50 26.46
N TRP A 430 3.90 -12.84 25.20
CA TRP A 430 2.77 -12.26 24.49
C TRP A 430 1.43 -12.75 25.01
N LEU A 431 1.28 -14.05 25.25
CA LEU A 431 0.09 -14.62 25.87
C LEU A 431 -0.25 -13.97 27.22
N LYS A 432 0.77 -13.64 28.01
CA LYS A 432 0.62 -12.93 29.28
C LYS A 432 0.11 -11.51 29.12
N ASN A 433 0.51 -10.82 28.05
CA ASN A 433 0.18 -9.43 27.82
C ASN A 433 -0.96 -9.20 26.82
N LEU A 434 -1.74 -10.22 26.47
CA LEU A 434 -2.86 -10.10 25.53
C LEU A 434 -3.94 -9.11 25.99
N GLU A 435 -4.11 -8.88 27.29
CA GLU A 435 -5.10 -7.91 27.83
C GLU A 435 -4.89 -6.50 27.26
N ILE A 436 -3.65 -6.11 26.99
CA ILE A 436 -3.35 -4.79 26.42
C ILE A 436 -3.40 -4.75 24.88
N THR A 437 -3.91 -5.80 24.21
CA THR A 437 -4.20 -5.79 22.77
C THR A 437 -5.64 -5.39 22.46
N GLY A 438 -6.43 -5.07 23.48
CA GLY A 438 -7.79 -4.59 23.33
C GLY A 438 -8.78 -5.67 22.87
N PRO A 439 -9.78 -5.33 22.03
CA PRO A 439 -10.90 -6.21 21.69
C PRO A 439 -10.50 -7.48 20.94
N ARG A 440 -9.28 -7.55 20.39
CA ARG A 440 -8.77 -8.74 19.68
C ARG A 440 -8.08 -9.76 20.59
N ARG A 441 -8.02 -9.53 21.88
CA ARG A 441 -7.33 -10.39 22.87
C ARG A 441 -7.60 -11.88 22.68
N ASP A 442 -8.87 -12.25 22.61
CA ASP A 442 -9.26 -13.67 22.54
C ASP A 442 -9.01 -14.25 21.15
N VAL A 443 -9.15 -13.42 20.09
CA VAL A 443 -8.79 -13.80 18.72
C VAL A 443 -7.29 -14.10 18.63
N TYR A 444 -6.43 -13.21 19.14
CA TYR A 444 -4.98 -13.47 19.16
C TYR A 444 -4.60 -14.69 19.96
N ARG A 445 -5.30 -14.98 21.06
CA ARG A 445 -5.05 -16.20 21.84
C ARG A 445 -5.28 -17.46 21.00
N GLU A 446 -6.37 -17.49 20.24
CA GLU A 446 -6.71 -18.60 19.34
C GLU A 446 -5.72 -18.68 18.17
N GLU A 447 -5.44 -17.55 17.51
CA GLU A 447 -4.52 -17.47 16.38
C GLU A 447 -3.09 -17.88 16.75
N LEU A 448 -2.59 -17.46 17.93
CA LEU A 448 -1.28 -17.86 18.46
C LEU A 448 -1.21 -19.36 18.73
N ALA A 449 -2.28 -19.95 19.30
CA ALA A 449 -2.32 -21.40 19.55
C ALA A 449 -2.28 -22.19 18.23
N VAL A 450 -3.06 -21.77 17.23
CA VAL A 450 -3.07 -22.40 15.89
C VAL A 450 -1.70 -22.25 15.23
N ALA A 451 -1.14 -21.04 15.23
CA ALA A 451 0.16 -20.76 14.61
C ALA A 451 1.30 -21.56 15.26
N ALA A 452 1.33 -21.63 16.60
CA ALA A 452 2.30 -22.41 17.34
C ALA A 452 2.22 -23.91 17.05
N GLY A 453 1.00 -24.44 16.92
CA GLY A 453 0.76 -25.83 16.51
C GLY A 453 1.28 -26.10 15.09
N LEU A 454 0.96 -25.23 14.11
CA LEU A 454 1.40 -25.36 12.71
C LEU A 454 2.92 -25.21 12.55
N MET A 455 3.55 -24.36 13.36
CA MET A 455 5.00 -24.19 13.38
C MET A 455 5.72 -25.36 14.06
N GLY A 456 5.08 -26.06 15.01
CA GLY A 456 5.72 -26.99 15.93
C GLY A 456 6.55 -26.25 16.97
N TRP A 457 6.05 -25.11 17.45
CA TRP A 457 6.78 -24.18 18.31
C TRP A 457 7.36 -24.84 19.55
N LYS A 458 6.52 -25.53 20.31
CA LYS A 458 6.90 -26.18 21.58
C LYS A 458 8.08 -27.14 21.46
N ASP A 459 8.16 -27.87 20.35
CA ASP A 459 9.19 -28.89 20.13
C ASP A 459 10.47 -28.28 19.58
N LYS A 460 10.38 -27.19 18.80
CA LYS A 460 11.50 -26.59 18.08
C LYS A 460 12.15 -25.39 18.80
N TRP A 461 11.33 -24.60 19.53
CA TRP A 461 11.85 -23.39 20.16
C TRP A 461 12.92 -23.73 21.21
N ARG A 462 13.99 -22.92 21.21
CA ARG A 462 15.06 -22.95 22.20
C ARG A 462 15.41 -21.51 22.58
N ALA A 463 15.95 -21.32 23.77
CA ALA A 463 16.39 -20.00 24.20
C ALA A 463 17.42 -19.43 23.21
N ARG A 464 17.46 -18.11 23.14
CA ARG A 464 18.25 -17.35 22.15
C ARG A 464 19.71 -17.80 22.09
N GLY A 465 20.18 -18.20 20.89
CA GLY A 465 21.57 -18.62 20.63
C GLY A 465 21.91 -20.03 21.13
N GLN A 466 20.95 -20.83 21.60
CA GLN A 466 21.22 -22.17 22.12
C GLN A 466 21.07 -23.30 21.08
N ASN A 467 20.58 -22.99 19.86
CA ASN A 467 20.36 -24.00 18.83
C ASN A 467 21.39 -23.87 17.69
N VAL A 468 22.66 -24.14 17.99
CA VAL A 468 23.76 -24.07 17.02
C VAL A 468 24.42 -25.43 16.89
N SER A 469 24.61 -25.89 15.64
CA SER A 469 25.32 -27.14 15.34
C SER A 469 26.00 -27.04 13.97
N GLY A 470 27.33 -27.36 13.93
CA GLY A 470 28.12 -27.41 12.70
C GLY A 470 28.15 -26.07 11.92
N GLY A 471 28.23 -24.93 12.61
CA GLY A 471 28.23 -23.61 11.99
C GLY A 471 26.83 -23.08 11.58
N ILE A 472 25.79 -23.90 11.74
CA ILE A 472 24.41 -23.50 11.44
C ILE A 472 23.66 -23.20 12.73
N ALA A 473 23.17 -21.96 12.85
CA ALA A 473 22.29 -21.53 13.93
C ALA A 473 20.83 -21.60 13.47
N ARG A 474 19.93 -22.12 14.32
CA ARG A 474 18.48 -22.22 14.03
C ARG A 474 17.69 -21.41 15.03
N GLY A 475 16.61 -20.77 14.56
CA GLY A 475 15.77 -19.96 15.42
C GLY A 475 14.35 -19.85 14.93
N LEU A 476 13.45 -19.61 15.89
CA LEU A 476 12.03 -19.30 15.67
C LEU A 476 11.74 -17.86 16.08
N GLY A 477 10.86 -17.21 15.34
CA GLY A 477 10.37 -15.88 15.66
C GLY A 477 8.89 -15.73 15.34
N LEU A 478 8.24 -14.81 16.02
CA LEU A 478 6.81 -14.56 15.86
C LEU A 478 6.48 -13.07 15.83
N SER A 479 5.35 -12.73 15.23
CA SER A 479 4.80 -11.40 15.15
C SER A 479 3.28 -11.47 15.07
N ILE A 480 2.60 -10.50 15.68
CA ILE A 480 1.15 -10.29 15.51
C ILE A 480 0.90 -8.99 14.79
N HIS A 481 -0.27 -8.88 14.14
CA HIS A 481 -0.62 -7.67 13.44
C HIS A 481 -2.12 -7.37 13.48
N THR A 482 -2.47 -6.12 13.19
CA THR A 482 -3.84 -5.64 13.00
C THR A 482 -3.92 -4.71 11.80
N TRP A 483 -5.11 -4.63 11.19
CA TRP A 483 -5.39 -3.74 10.06
C TRP A 483 -6.87 -3.37 10.03
N GLY A 484 -7.24 -2.32 9.28
CA GLY A 484 -8.62 -1.96 9.04
C GLY A 484 -9.36 -2.95 8.12
N GLY A 485 -9.74 -2.53 6.92
CA GLY A 485 -10.33 -3.41 5.89
C GLY A 485 -11.84 -3.32 5.75
N ARG A 486 -12.49 -2.28 6.30
CA ARG A 486 -13.93 -2.02 6.09
C ARG A 486 -14.20 -1.75 4.62
N GLY A 487 -15.41 -2.13 4.13
CA GLY A 487 -15.81 -1.91 2.74
C GLY A 487 -15.87 -0.42 2.38
N HIS A 488 -15.37 -0.04 1.20
CA HIS A 488 -15.52 1.31 0.66
C HIS A 488 -16.91 1.52 0.02
N ALA A 489 -17.29 2.77 -0.26
CA ALA A 489 -18.46 3.10 -1.03
C ALA A 489 -18.38 2.48 -2.43
N SER A 490 -19.44 1.82 -2.88
CA SER A 490 -19.48 1.11 -4.15
C SER A 490 -20.89 0.92 -4.64
N ASP A 491 -21.13 1.17 -5.94
CA ASP A 491 -22.38 0.89 -6.63
C ASP A 491 -22.21 -0.26 -7.61
N CYS A 492 -23.24 -1.08 -7.73
CA CYS A 492 -23.29 -2.23 -8.63
C CYS A 492 -24.62 -2.25 -9.38
N ASP A 493 -24.59 -2.24 -10.70
CA ASP A 493 -25.74 -2.55 -11.54
C ASP A 493 -25.71 -4.03 -11.92
N LEU A 494 -26.80 -4.76 -11.58
CA LEU A 494 -27.00 -6.14 -12.00
C LEU A 494 -28.25 -6.24 -12.85
N THR A 495 -28.11 -6.81 -14.03
CA THR A 495 -29.20 -6.95 -15.02
C THR A 495 -29.42 -8.42 -15.35
N ILE A 496 -30.65 -8.92 -15.15
CA ILE A 496 -31.10 -10.24 -15.59
C ILE A 496 -31.78 -10.08 -16.95
N HIS A 497 -31.29 -10.78 -17.96
CA HIS A 497 -31.86 -10.78 -19.32
C HIS A 497 -32.89 -11.89 -19.54
N PRO A 498 -33.86 -11.72 -20.47
CA PRO A 498 -34.88 -12.74 -20.79
C PRO A 498 -34.32 -14.10 -21.22
N ASP A 499 -33.12 -14.13 -21.79
CA ASP A 499 -32.42 -15.34 -22.21
C ASP A 499 -31.69 -16.09 -21.09
N GLY A 500 -31.69 -15.51 -19.86
CA GLY A 500 -31.06 -16.06 -18.70
C GLY A 500 -29.61 -15.59 -18.45
N SER A 501 -29.01 -14.79 -19.33
CA SER A 501 -27.73 -14.16 -19.08
C SER A 501 -27.85 -13.07 -18.02
N VAL A 502 -26.76 -12.84 -17.30
CA VAL A 502 -26.70 -11.83 -16.22
C VAL A 502 -25.50 -10.92 -16.44
N ASP A 503 -25.76 -9.62 -16.56
CA ASP A 503 -24.70 -8.61 -16.62
C ASP A 503 -24.47 -7.99 -15.23
N VAL A 504 -23.21 -7.83 -14.84
CA VAL A 504 -22.80 -7.09 -13.65
C VAL A 504 -21.82 -5.98 -14.06
N LYS A 505 -22.16 -4.72 -13.72
CA LYS A 505 -21.38 -3.53 -14.09
C LYS A 505 -20.97 -2.74 -12.84
N MET A 506 -19.68 -2.40 -12.75
CA MET A 506 -19.12 -1.68 -11.61
C MET A 506 -17.82 -0.97 -11.98
N GLY A 507 -17.63 0.28 -11.57
CA GLY A 507 -16.42 1.08 -11.84
C GLY A 507 -15.21 0.73 -10.94
N THR A 508 -15.17 -0.49 -10.41
CA THR A 508 -14.04 -1.01 -9.64
C THR A 508 -12.94 -1.55 -10.57
N GLN A 509 -11.80 -1.90 -10.00
CA GLN A 509 -10.66 -2.51 -10.69
C GLN A 509 -10.18 -3.78 -9.98
N ASP A 510 -9.65 -4.74 -10.75
CA ASP A 510 -8.94 -5.91 -10.21
C ASP A 510 -7.43 -5.66 -10.32
N ILE A 511 -6.79 -5.42 -9.18
CA ILE A 511 -5.34 -5.16 -9.09
C ILE A 511 -4.50 -6.46 -9.01
N GLY A 512 -5.09 -7.59 -9.39
CA GLY A 512 -4.50 -8.92 -9.28
C GLY A 512 -4.97 -9.74 -8.08
N THR A 513 -5.84 -9.15 -7.24
CA THR A 513 -6.31 -9.75 -5.97
C THR A 513 -7.54 -10.66 -6.13
N GLY A 514 -8.10 -10.79 -7.35
CA GLY A 514 -9.26 -11.64 -7.61
C GLY A 514 -10.61 -10.97 -7.40
N THR A 515 -10.68 -9.64 -7.48
CA THR A 515 -11.92 -8.86 -7.37
C THR A 515 -12.98 -9.33 -8.37
N ARG A 516 -12.57 -9.67 -9.61
CA ARG A 516 -13.48 -10.24 -10.64
C ARG A 516 -14.14 -11.53 -10.14
N THR A 517 -13.36 -12.44 -9.60
CA THR A 517 -13.86 -13.73 -9.07
C THR A 517 -14.78 -13.52 -7.87
N THR A 518 -14.43 -12.61 -6.97
CA THR A 518 -15.26 -12.26 -5.80
C THR A 518 -16.65 -11.77 -6.21
N ILE A 519 -16.73 -10.83 -7.16
CA ILE A 519 -18.01 -10.27 -7.64
C ILE A 519 -18.87 -11.37 -8.28
N VAL A 520 -18.28 -12.18 -9.16
CA VAL A 520 -18.99 -13.27 -9.86
C VAL A 520 -19.51 -14.32 -8.89
N ILE A 521 -18.72 -14.71 -7.88
CA ILE A 521 -19.16 -15.66 -6.84
C ILE A 521 -20.38 -15.10 -6.09
N VAL A 522 -20.32 -13.84 -5.65
CA VAL A 522 -21.43 -13.23 -4.88
C VAL A 522 -22.71 -13.17 -5.69
N ALA A 523 -22.64 -12.77 -6.97
CA ALA A 523 -23.80 -12.73 -7.87
C ALA A 523 -24.36 -14.14 -8.12
N ALA A 524 -23.50 -15.10 -8.48
CA ALA A 524 -23.86 -16.48 -8.78
C ALA A 524 -24.47 -17.20 -7.56
N GLU A 525 -23.84 -17.09 -6.39
CA GLU A 525 -24.40 -17.64 -5.13
C GLU A 525 -25.77 -17.09 -4.81
N THR A 526 -25.94 -15.76 -4.98
CA THR A 526 -27.21 -15.08 -4.65
C THR A 526 -28.37 -15.49 -5.59
N LEU A 527 -28.04 -15.70 -6.86
CA LEU A 527 -29.02 -16.09 -7.88
C LEU A 527 -29.18 -17.61 -8.01
N GLY A 528 -28.31 -18.39 -7.37
CA GLY A 528 -28.33 -19.87 -7.46
C GLY A 528 -27.98 -20.41 -8.84
N ILE A 529 -27.09 -19.73 -9.58
CA ILE A 529 -26.70 -20.06 -10.97
C ILE A 529 -25.17 -20.31 -11.09
N PRO A 530 -24.73 -20.97 -12.17
CA PRO A 530 -23.29 -21.14 -12.45
C PRO A 530 -22.59 -19.79 -12.65
N ILE A 531 -21.31 -19.73 -12.29
CA ILE A 531 -20.47 -18.52 -12.44
C ILE A 531 -20.32 -18.10 -13.92
N GLU A 532 -20.38 -19.06 -14.83
CA GLU A 532 -20.27 -18.86 -16.28
C GLU A 532 -21.48 -18.12 -16.88
N ALA A 533 -22.61 -18.04 -16.16
CA ALA A 533 -23.79 -17.27 -16.58
C ALA A 533 -23.65 -15.77 -16.30
N ILE A 534 -22.58 -15.35 -15.60
CA ILE A 534 -22.33 -13.95 -15.23
C ILE A 534 -21.37 -13.30 -16.21
N ASN A 535 -21.82 -12.25 -16.91
CA ASN A 535 -20.98 -11.34 -17.68
C ASN A 535 -20.55 -10.17 -16.78
N LEU A 536 -19.25 -10.07 -16.50
CA LEU A 536 -18.72 -9.04 -15.60
C LEU A 536 -18.01 -7.92 -16.37
N TYR A 537 -18.42 -6.69 -16.12
CA TYR A 537 -17.84 -5.47 -16.68
C TYR A 537 -17.32 -4.57 -15.55
N ILE A 538 -16.00 -4.42 -15.44
CA ILE A 538 -15.31 -3.55 -14.48
C ILE A 538 -14.16 -2.81 -15.16
N GLY A 539 -13.64 -1.78 -14.48
CA GLY A 539 -12.46 -1.06 -14.95
C GLY A 539 -12.74 0.08 -15.89
N ASP A 540 -13.94 0.65 -15.88
CA ASP A 540 -14.33 1.76 -16.75
C ASP A 540 -15.20 2.77 -16.00
N THR A 541 -14.97 4.08 -16.23
CA THR A 541 -15.78 5.15 -15.63
C THR A 541 -17.20 5.25 -16.21
N LEU A 542 -17.51 4.52 -17.28
CA LEU A 542 -18.89 4.38 -17.76
C LEU A 542 -19.77 3.52 -16.84
N TYR A 543 -19.19 2.78 -15.91
CA TYR A 543 -19.93 1.93 -14.98
C TYR A 543 -20.15 2.66 -13.64
N PRO A 544 -21.12 2.18 -12.83
CA PRO A 544 -21.40 2.77 -11.52
C PRO A 544 -20.14 2.93 -10.67
N PRO A 545 -19.97 4.06 -9.96
CA PRO A 545 -18.72 4.37 -9.27
C PRO A 545 -18.39 3.38 -8.14
N SER A 546 -17.09 3.17 -7.92
CA SER A 546 -16.56 2.36 -6.83
C SER A 546 -15.28 3.00 -6.29
N GLY A 547 -15.01 2.86 -5.00
CA GLY A 547 -13.79 3.38 -4.38
C GLY A 547 -12.51 2.76 -4.92
N GLY A 548 -11.39 3.44 -4.69
CA GLY A 548 -10.07 2.93 -5.06
C GLY A 548 -9.68 1.67 -4.27
N SER A 549 -8.88 0.80 -4.89
CA SER A 549 -8.41 -0.45 -4.28
C SER A 549 -7.23 -0.22 -3.36
N GLY A 550 -7.49 0.19 -2.11
CA GLY A 550 -6.53 0.40 -1.03
C GLY A 550 -7.17 0.23 0.34
N GLY A 551 -6.35 0.20 1.40
CA GLY A 551 -6.83 -0.02 2.77
C GLY A 551 -7.51 -1.37 2.99
N SER A 552 -7.38 -2.30 2.05
CA SER A 552 -8.08 -3.60 2.03
C SER A 552 -9.62 -3.47 2.00
N THR A 553 -10.15 -2.40 1.41
CA THR A 553 -11.59 -2.08 1.48
C THR A 553 -12.41 -2.65 0.32
N THR A 554 -11.76 -3.06 -0.76
CA THR A 554 -12.44 -3.48 -2.00
C THR A 554 -13.36 -4.69 -1.81
N PRO A 555 -12.93 -5.84 -1.21
CA PRO A 555 -13.81 -7.00 -1.09
C PRO A 555 -15.10 -6.70 -0.32
N GLY A 556 -15.02 -5.95 0.79
CA GLY A 556 -16.18 -5.55 1.59
C GLY A 556 -17.15 -4.67 0.81
N GLY A 557 -16.63 -3.68 0.07
CA GLY A 557 -17.44 -2.76 -0.74
C GLY A 557 -18.15 -3.45 -1.90
N VAL A 558 -17.38 -4.10 -2.77
CA VAL A 558 -17.94 -4.73 -3.99
C VAL A 558 -18.85 -5.92 -3.68
N SER A 559 -18.52 -6.72 -2.65
CA SER A 559 -19.36 -7.87 -2.27
C SER A 559 -20.72 -7.41 -1.75
N SER A 560 -20.76 -6.38 -0.90
CA SER A 560 -21.99 -5.87 -0.31
C SER A 560 -22.89 -5.24 -1.36
N SER A 561 -22.36 -4.40 -2.26
CA SER A 561 -23.14 -3.79 -3.34
C SER A 561 -23.64 -4.83 -4.35
N THR A 562 -22.81 -5.82 -4.72
CA THR A 562 -23.22 -6.92 -5.61
C THR A 562 -24.32 -7.78 -4.96
N ARG A 563 -24.18 -8.12 -3.66
CA ARG A 563 -25.19 -8.90 -2.93
C ARG A 563 -26.54 -8.20 -2.94
N ARG A 564 -26.58 -6.89 -2.66
CA ARG A 564 -27.80 -6.09 -2.66
C ARG A 564 -28.45 -6.05 -4.04
N ALA A 565 -27.66 -5.73 -5.09
CA ALA A 565 -28.17 -5.71 -6.47
C ALA A 565 -28.75 -7.08 -6.88
N ALA A 566 -28.06 -8.17 -6.56
CA ALA A 566 -28.49 -9.51 -6.90
C ALA A 566 -29.75 -9.94 -6.13
N VAL A 567 -29.87 -9.59 -4.85
CA VAL A 567 -31.09 -9.85 -4.06
C VAL A 567 -32.28 -9.09 -4.65
N ASP A 568 -32.13 -7.81 -4.91
CA ASP A 568 -33.22 -6.98 -5.44
C ASP A 568 -33.67 -7.45 -6.84
N ALA A 569 -32.73 -7.79 -7.72
CA ALA A 569 -33.03 -8.36 -9.03
C ALA A 569 -33.74 -9.73 -8.92
N ARG A 570 -33.32 -10.58 -8.00
CA ARG A 570 -33.95 -11.87 -7.69
C ARG A 570 -35.41 -11.69 -7.21
N GLU A 571 -35.65 -10.79 -6.26
CA GLU A 571 -37.00 -10.49 -5.76
C GLU A 571 -37.90 -9.95 -6.88
N ALA A 572 -37.37 -9.11 -7.77
CA ALA A 572 -38.09 -8.64 -8.95
C ALA A 572 -38.43 -9.80 -9.91
N LEU A 573 -37.52 -10.74 -10.13
CA LEU A 573 -37.75 -11.97 -10.90
C LEU A 573 -38.84 -12.83 -10.24
N PHE A 574 -38.77 -13.05 -8.92
CA PHE A 574 -39.78 -13.81 -8.18
C PHE A 574 -41.18 -13.24 -8.35
N THR A 575 -41.31 -11.91 -8.37
CA THR A 575 -42.59 -11.25 -8.62
C THR A 575 -43.18 -11.62 -10.00
N LYS A 576 -42.32 -11.85 -11.02
CA LYS A 576 -42.74 -12.26 -12.36
C LYS A 576 -43.04 -13.77 -12.47
N VAL A 577 -42.31 -14.59 -11.73
CA VAL A 577 -42.42 -16.05 -11.79
C VAL A 577 -43.51 -16.60 -10.87
N ALA A 578 -43.78 -15.98 -9.74
CA ALA A 578 -44.73 -16.46 -8.73
C ALA A 578 -46.14 -16.83 -9.29
N PRO A 579 -46.75 -16.01 -10.17
CA PRO A 579 -48.04 -16.39 -10.77
C PRO A 579 -48.00 -17.66 -11.61
N VAL A 580 -46.84 -17.90 -12.29
CA VAL A 580 -46.65 -19.10 -13.14
C VAL A 580 -46.55 -20.38 -12.30
N LEU A 581 -45.97 -20.26 -11.11
CA LEU A 581 -45.82 -21.36 -10.16
C LEU A 581 -47.00 -21.47 -9.15
N ASN A 582 -48.04 -20.65 -9.29
CA ASN A 582 -49.16 -20.56 -8.31
C ASN A 582 -48.67 -20.38 -6.86
N ALA A 583 -47.74 -19.44 -6.66
CA ALA A 583 -47.11 -19.14 -5.38
C ALA A 583 -47.02 -17.63 -5.13
N GLN A 584 -46.70 -17.23 -3.90
CA GLN A 584 -46.28 -15.87 -3.60
C GLN A 584 -44.78 -15.70 -3.82
N PRO A 585 -44.29 -14.48 -4.15
CA PRO A 585 -42.83 -14.26 -4.34
C PRO A 585 -41.96 -14.73 -3.15
N GLN A 586 -42.42 -14.58 -1.92
CA GLN A 586 -41.73 -14.96 -0.68
C GLN A 586 -41.61 -16.48 -0.48
N GLU A 587 -42.48 -17.26 -1.17
CA GLU A 587 -42.46 -18.72 -1.16
C GLU A 587 -41.44 -19.30 -2.16
N LEU A 588 -40.84 -18.45 -3.00
CA LEU A 588 -39.86 -18.87 -4.00
C LEU A 588 -38.43 -18.82 -3.45
N GLU A 589 -37.59 -19.68 -4.01
CA GLU A 589 -36.14 -19.69 -3.82
C GLU A 589 -35.43 -19.99 -5.15
N CYS A 590 -34.17 -19.56 -5.24
CA CYS A 590 -33.25 -19.93 -6.32
C CYS A 590 -32.21 -20.93 -5.79
N GLY A 591 -31.89 -21.94 -6.60
CA GLY A 591 -30.80 -22.87 -6.30
C GLY A 591 -30.59 -23.87 -7.43
N ASN A 592 -29.33 -24.24 -7.66
CA ASN A 592 -28.95 -25.22 -8.69
C ASN A 592 -29.51 -24.92 -10.09
N GLY A 593 -29.52 -23.66 -10.49
CA GLY A 593 -30.03 -23.22 -11.80
C GLY A 593 -31.55 -23.29 -11.96
N THR A 594 -32.30 -23.31 -10.84
CA THR A 594 -33.77 -23.35 -10.86
C THR A 594 -34.38 -22.28 -9.94
N VAL A 595 -35.58 -21.85 -10.28
CA VAL A 595 -36.50 -21.10 -9.42
C VAL A 595 -37.66 -22.02 -9.04
N ARG A 596 -37.87 -22.22 -7.72
CA ARG A 596 -38.83 -23.22 -7.22
C ARG A 596 -39.57 -22.73 -5.97
N VAL A 597 -40.68 -23.38 -5.69
CA VAL A 597 -41.43 -23.18 -4.46
C VAL A 597 -40.77 -23.92 -3.30
N LYS A 598 -40.43 -23.24 -2.20
CA LYS A 598 -39.72 -23.79 -1.03
C LYS A 598 -40.40 -25.01 -0.43
N SER A 599 -41.74 -24.94 -0.29
CA SER A 599 -42.53 -26.04 0.31
C SER A 599 -42.83 -27.19 -0.67
N ASP A 600 -42.65 -26.98 -1.98
CA ASP A 600 -42.93 -27.97 -3.00
C ASP A 600 -41.95 -27.82 -4.19
N PRO A 601 -40.74 -28.40 -4.09
CA PRO A 601 -39.70 -28.25 -5.12
C PRO A 601 -40.07 -28.82 -6.49
N SER A 602 -41.15 -29.60 -6.62
CA SER A 602 -41.64 -30.07 -7.91
C SER A 602 -42.25 -28.93 -8.75
N ARG A 603 -42.74 -27.89 -8.11
CA ARG A 603 -43.16 -26.65 -8.78
C ARG A 603 -41.95 -25.75 -9.01
N SER A 604 -41.28 -25.94 -10.12
CA SER A 604 -40.04 -25.27 -10.47
C SER A 604 -39.97 -24.91 -11.96
N LEU A 605 -39.14 -23.93 -12.28
CA LEU A 605 -38.68 -23.59 -13.60
C LEU A 605 -37.16 -23.62 -13.63
N ASP A 606 -36.59 -24.06 -14.72
CA ASP A 606 -35.15 -23.80 -14.91
C ASP A 606 -34.89 -22.29 -15.03
N TRP A 607 -33.66 -21.88 -14.76
CA TRP A 607 -33.29 -20.45 -14.73
C TRP A 607 -33.70 -19.72 -16.01
N LYS A 608 -33.44 -20.29 -17.19
CA LYS A 608 -33.78 -19.69 -18.48
C LYS A 608 -35.28 -19.59 -18.69
N GLN A 609 -36.07 -20.59 -18.30
CA GLN A 609 -37.52 -20.57 -18.34
C GLN A 609 -38.06 -19.50 -17.38
N ALA A 610 -37.51 -19.37 -16.18
CA ALA A 610 -37.93 -18.34 -15.24
C ALA A 610 -37.60 -16.93 -15.77
N CYS A 611 -36.42 -16.71 -16.36
CA CYS A 611 -36.04 -15.43 -16.94
C CYS A 611 -36.91 -15.06 -18.16
N SER A 612 -37.36 -16.03 -18.96
CA SER A 612 -38.27 -15.77 -20.07
C SER A 612 -39.64 -15.16 -19.65
N LYS A 613 -39.99 -15.20 -18.33
CA LYS A 613 -41.24 -14.63 -17.79
C LYS A 613 -41.13 -13.12 -17.47
N ILE A 614 -39.93 -12.53 -17.57
CA ILE A 614 -39.76 -11.09 -17.32
C ILE A 614 -40.29 -10.22 -18.48
N GLY A 615 -40.56 -10.80 -19.63
CA GLY A 615 -40.99 -10.10 -20.83
C GLY A 615 -39.81 -9.65 -21.69
N ALA A 616 -40.01 -8.63 -22.54
CA ALA A 616 -38.98 -8.17 -23.49
C ALA A 616 -37.91 -7.28 -22.86
N MET A 617 -38.21 -6.65 -21.73
CA MET A 617 -37.27 -5.74 -21.06
C MET A 617 -36.48 -6.45 -19.94
N PRO A 618 -35.13 -6.32 -19.90
CA PRO A 618 -34.35 -6.87 -18.82
C PRO A 618 -34.71 -6.29 -17.46
N LEU A 619 -34.47 -7.03 -16.38
CA LEU A 619 -34.56 -6.55 -15.00
C LEU A 619 -33.20 -6.03 -14.52
N THR A 620 -33.13 -4.73 -14.21
CA THR A 620 -31.95 -4.11 -13.65
C THR A 620 -32.20 -3.67 -12.22
N ALA A 621 -31.31 -4.00 -11.31
CA ALA A 621 -31.28 -3.50 -9.94
C ALA A 621 -29.91 -2.88 -9.62
N ARG A 622 -29.93 -1.79 -8.83
CA ARG A 622 -28.73 -1.14 -8.32
C ARG A 622 -28.56 -1.43 -6.84
N GLY A 623 -27.44 -2.03 -6.48
CA GLY A 623 -27.01 -2.22 -5.10
C GLY A 623 -25.99 -1.15 -4.71
N HIS A 624 -26.10 -0.63 -3.50
CA HIS A 624 -25.20 0.36 -2.94
C HIS A 624 -24.57 -0.14 -1.64
N ASN A 625 -23.28 0.13 -1.44
CA ASN A 625 -22.61 -0.01 -0.16
C ASN A 625 -22.12 1.36 0.32
N ASP A 626 -22.56 1.76 1.50
CA ASP A 626 -22.30 3.06 2.13
C ASP A 626 -21.16 3.04 3.17
N GLN A 627 -20.30 2.05 3.12
CA GLN A 627 -19.20 1.79 4.08
C GLN A 627 -19.63 1.27 5.47
N VAL A 628 -20.89 0.90 5.67
CA VAL A 628 -21.35 0.32 6.95
C VAL A 628 -21.02 -1.17 6.99
N ALA A 629 -19.85 -1.50 7.48
CA ALA A 629 -19.49 -2.90 7.75
C ALA A 629 -20.25 -3.45 8.98
N GLY A 630 -20.76 -4.66 8.83
CA GLY A 630 -21.27 -5.62 9.82
C GLY A 630 -21.80 -5.07 11.16
N LYS A 631 -23.11 -5.02 11.31
CA LYS A 631 -23.78 -4.59 12.55
C LYS A 631 -23.80 -5.67 13.64
N ASN A 632 -23.43 -6.94 13.32
CA ASN A 632 -23.72 -8.07 14.18
C ASN A 632 -22.66 -8.37 15.24
N HIS A 633 -21.42 -7.84 15.08
CA HIS A 633 -20.34 -7.95 16.07
C HIS A 633 -19.55 -6.64 16.12
N PRO A 634 -20.10 -5.58 16.74
CA PRO A 634 -19.53 -4.24 16.69
C PRO A 634 -18.08 -4.16 17.19
N ASP A 635 -17.72 -4.90 18.23
CA ASP A 635 -16.39 -4.83 18.82
C ASP A 635 -15.32 -5.46 17.91
N LEU A 636 -15.52 -6.69 17.42
CA LEU A 636 -14.60 -7.34 16.49
C LEU A 636 -14.60 -6.68 15.13
N THR A 637 -15.75 -6.25 14.63
CA THR A 637 -15.84 -5.52 13.35
C THR A 637 -15.09 -4.19 13.42
N ASN A 638 -15.21 -3.47 14.54
CA ASN A 638 -14.48 -2.22 14.76
C ASN A 638 -12.98 -2.43 14.95
N SER A 639 -12.54 -3.60 15.42
CA SER A 639 -11.11 -3.95 15.55
C SER A 639 -10.45 -4.31 14.21
N GLY A 640 -11.20 -4.33 13.09
CA GLY A 640 -10.69 -4.72 11.77
C GLY A 640 -10.32 -6.20 11.68
N VAL A 641 -9.24 -6.48 11.00
CA VAL A 641 -8.64 -7.81 10.82
C VAL A 641 -7.29 -7.90 11.53
N GLY A 642 -6.80 -9.10 11.74
CA GLY A 642 -5.49 -9.32 12.33
C GLY A 642 -4.96 -10.71 12.01
N GLY A 643 -3.85 -11.05 12.63
CA GLY A 643 -3.26 -12.35 12.43
C GLY A 643 -1.91 -12.49 13.12
N VAL A 644 -1.37 -13.69 12.97
CA VAL A 644 -0.08 -14.11 13.51
C VAL A 644 0.83 -14.57 12.38
N GLY A 645 2.06 -14.12 12.38
CA GLY A 645 3.13 -14.64 11.52
C GLY A 645 4.21 -15.30 12.36
N MET A 646 4.66 -16.51 11.96
CA MET A 646 5.82 -17.17 12.55
C MET A 646 6.84 -17.56 11.48
N ALA A 647 8.11 -17.51 11.84
CA ALA A 647 9.24 -17.88 10.97
C ALA A 647 10.14 -18.91 11.64
N ASP A 648 10.64 -19.86 10.85
CA ASP A 648 11.72 -20.81 11.19
C ASP A 648 12.89 -20.52 10.24
N VAL A 649 14.07 -20.22 10.79
CA VAL A 649 15.26 -19.84 10.00
C VAL A 649 16.46 -20.69 10.33
N GLU A 650 17.35 -20.82 9.34
CA GLU A 650 18.73 -21.28 9.48
C GLU A 650 19.67 -20.11 9.11
N VAL A 651 20.68 -19.89 9.92
CA VAL A 651 21.72 -18.89 9.70
C VAL A 651 23.07 -19.59 9.66
N ASP A 652 23.77 -19.48 8.56
CA ASP A 652 25.17 -19.89 8.46
C ASP A 652 26.03 -18.83 9.17
N THR A 653 26.66 -19.21 10.27
CA THR A 653 27.43 -18.28 11.12
C THR A 653 28.81 -17.93 10.55
N GLU A 654 29.27 -18.65 9.53
CA GLU A 654 30.53 -18.37 8.84
C GLU A 654 30.36 -17.39 7.68
N THR A 655 29.24 -17.52 6.96
CA THR A 655 28.96 -16.68 5.79
C THR A 655 27.95 -15.56 6.08
N GLY A 656 27.20 -15.63 7.18
CA GLY A 656 26.13 -14.70 7.52
C GLY A 656 24.85 -14.91 6.72
N ILE A 657 24.77 -15.94 5.87
CA ILE A 657 23.60 -16.20 5.01
C ILE A 657 22.44 -16.70 5.84
N VAL A 658 21.29 -16.06 5.68
CA VAL A 658 20.03 -16.44 6.30
C VAL A 658 19.16 -17.21 5.30
N LYS A 659 18.64 -18.36 5.69
CA LYS A 659 17.64 -19.14 4.97
C LYS A 659 16.37 -19.27 5.79
N VAL A 660 15.26 -18.78 5.27
CA VAL A 660 13.95 -19.08 5.84
C VAL A 660 13.57 -20.50 5.44
N LYS A 661 13.19 -21.31 6.42
CA LYS A 661 12.82 -22.73 6.20
C LYS A 661 11.33 -22.92 6.15
N LYS A 662 10.59 -22.16 6.97
CA LYS A 662 9.14 -22.22 7.05
C LYS A 662 8.58 -20.88 7.49
N MET A 663 7.47 -20.48 6.87
CA MET A 663 6.64 -19.36 7.32
C MET A 663 5.23 -19.89 7.60
N VAL A 664 4.66 -19.48 8.72
CA VAL A 664 3.25 -19.73 9.07
C VAL A 664 2.54 -18.39 9.14
N ALA A 665 1.40 -18.26 8.48
CA ALA A 665 0.47 -17.15 8.63
C ALA A 665 -0.89 -17.70 9.07
N VAL A 666 -1.37 -17.25 10.22
CA VAL A 666 -2.76 -17.43 10.66
C VAL A 666 -3.45 -16.08 10.53
N GLN A 667 -4.58 -16.04 9.85
CA GLN A 667 -5.22 -14.80 9.43
C GLN A 667 -6.72 -14.84 9.56
N ASP A 668 -7.34 -13.82 10.14
CA ASP A 668 -8.79 -13.61 10.07
C ASP A 668 -9.15 -12.49 9.07
N CYS A 669 -10.30 -12.59 8.45
CA CYS A 669 -10.85 -11.55 7.57
C CYS A 669 -12.39 -11.59 7.48
N GLY A 670 -13.05 -12.13 8.51
CA GLY A 670 -14.49 -12.29 8.47
C GLY A 670 -14.95 -13.37 7.49
N LEU A 671 -16.05 -13.14 6.78
CA LEU A 671 -16.56 -14.07 5.78
C LEU A 671 -15.65 -14.12 4.54
N ILE A 672 -15.10 -15.28 4.27
CA ILE A 672 -14.28 -15.52 3.09
C ILE A 672 -15.19 -15.83 1.89
N ILE A 673 -15.12 -15.02 0.85
CA ILE A 673 -15.89 -15.26 -0.40
C ILE A 673 -15.24 -16.39 -1.22
N ASP A 674 -13.92 -16.30 -1.48
CA ASP A 674 -13.16 -17.35 -2.16
C ASP A 674 -11.88 -17.68 -1.37
N LEU A 675 -11.82 -18.90 -0.87
CA LEU A 675 -10.71 -19.36 -0.03
C LEU A 675 -9.38 -19.39 -0.80
N LYS A 676 -9.41 -19.75 -2.09
CA LYS A 676 -8.19 -19.83 -2.91
C LYS A 676 -7.54 -18.47 -3.14
N THR A 677 -8.33 -17.43 -3.41
CA THR A 677 -7.80 -16.08 -3.57
C THR A 677 -7.35 -15.47 -2.24
N ALA A 678 -8.02 -15.77 -1.14
CA ALA A 678 -7.63 -15.32 0.20
C ALA A 678 -6.26 -15.89 0.59
N GLU A 679 -6.06 -17.20 0.44
CA GLU A 679 -4.76 -17.84 0.67
C GLU A 679 -3.68 -17.31 -0.27
N SER A 680 -3.98 -17.11 -1.56
CA SER A 680 -3.05 -16.55 -2.55
C SER A 680 -2.58 -15.16 -2.16
N SER A 681 -3.47 -14.32 -1.59
CA SER A 681 -3.10 -13.02 -1.05
C SER A 681 -2.10 -13.13 0.10
N CYS A 682 -2.29 -14.12 0.99
CA CYS A 682 -1.35 -14.39 2.08
C CYS A 682 0.00 -14.90 1.55
N TYR A 683 0.03 -15.84 0.59
CA TYR A 683 1.27 -16.33 -0.01
C TYR A 683 2.08 -15.19 -0.65
N GLY A 684 1.43 -14.32 -1.42
CA GLY A 684 2.07 -13.14 -1.98
C GLY A 684 2.62 -12.19 -0.91
N ALA A 685 1.92 -12.02 0.19
CA ALA A 685 2.34 -11.20 1.31
C ALA A 685 3.55 -11.79 2.06
N LEU A 686 3.57 -13.09 2.30
CA LEU A 686 4.71 -13.80 2.90
C LEU A 686 5.96 -13.68 2.02
N THR A 687 5.81 -13.86 0.70
CA THR A 687 6.89 -13.68 -0.28
C THR A 687 7.47 -12.26 -0.23
N MET A 688 6.62 -11.23 -0.24
CA MET A 688 7.07 -9.84 -0.08
C MET A 688 7.74 -9.61 1.28
N GLY A 689 7.24 -10.27 2.32
CA GLY A 689 7.81 -10.21 3.65
C GLY A 689 9.23 -10.75 3.74
N ILE A 690 9.50 -11.89 3.10
CA ILE A 690 10.84 -12.45 2.98
C ILE A 690 11.73 -11.48 2.20
N SER A 691 11.20 -10.89 1.12
CA SER A 691 11.94 -9.98 0.26
C SER A 691 12.42 -8.74 1.01
N TYR A 692 11.53 -8.00 1.68
CA TYR A 692 11.93 -6.80 2.41
C TYR A 692 12.69 -7.09 3.71
N ALA A 693 12.55 -8.31 4.28
CA ALA A 693 13.31 -8.69 5.46
C ALA A 693 14.80 -8.97 5.17
N LEU A 694 15.10 -9.53 3.98
CA LEU A 694 16.42 -10.08 3.68
C LEU A 694 17.17 -9.37 2.54
N PHE A 695 16.47 -8.66 1.64
CA PHE A 695 17.07 -8.24 0.36
C PHE A 695 16.83 -6.77 -0.01
N GLU A 696 15.66 -6.22 0.26
CA GLU A 696 15.23 -4.95 -0.34
C GLU A 696 15.73 -3.72 0.44
N GLU A 697 16.38 -2.81 -0.28
CA GLU A 697 16.81 -1.51 0.22
C GLU A 697 16.99 -0.55 -0.95
N LYS A 698 16.50 0.69 -0.83
CA LYS A 698 16.83 1.77 -1.77
C LYS A 698 18.15 2.38 -1.37
N ILE A 699 19.24 2.10 -2.12
CA ILE A 699 20.59 2.53 -1.80
C ILE A 699 20.88 3.86 -2.49
N MET A 700 21.13 4.91 -1.70
CA MET A 700 21.46 6.25 -2.18
C MET A 700 22.93 6.54 -2.03
N ASP A 701 23.53 7.11 -3.09
CA ASP A 701 24.92 7.59 -3.07
C ASP A 701 24.98 9.00 -2.48
N GLN A 702 25.60 9.15 -1.33
CA GLN A 702 25.70 10.42 -0.63
C GLN A 702 26.38 11.53 -1.47
N PRO A 703 27.53 11.27 -2.15
CA PRO A 703 28.23 12.28 -2.94
C PRO A 703 27.46 12.77 -4.16
N THR A 704 26.66 11.96 -4.81
CA THR A 704 25.96 12.33 -6.07
C THR A 704 24.47 12.52 -5.90
N GLY A 705 23.90 12.08 -4.74
CA GLY A 705 22.47 12.12 -4.48
C GLY A 705 21.64 11.19 -5.38
N ARG A 706 22.25 10.19 -5.99
CA ARG A 706 21.59 9.27 -6.93
C ARG A 706 21.35 7.91 -6.30
N MET A 707 20.31 7.23 -6.77
CA MET A 707 20.08 5.82 -6.44
C MET A 707 21.12 4.95 -7.17
N LEU A 708 21.80 4.07 -6.43
CA LEU A 708 22.83 3.17 -6.98
C LEU A 708 22.27 1.89 -7.58
N ASN A 709 21.11 1.44 -7.11
CA ASN A 709 20.50 0.18 -7.53
C ASN A 709 19.14 0.34 -8.24
N PRO A 710 18.99 1.21 -9.28
CA PRO A 710 17.73 1.46 -9.95
C PRO A 710 17.41 0.43 -11.04
N ASN A 711 17.73 -0.84 -10.84
CA ASN A 711 17.43 -1.92 -11.76
C ASN A 711 17.20 -3.23 -11.00
N MET A 712 16.55 -4.20 -11.63
CA MET A 712 16.16 -5.47 -11.00
C MET A 712 17.35 -6.43 -10.76
N GLU A 713 18.53 -6.10 -11.25
CA GLU A 713 19.75 -6.87 -11.02
C GLU A 713 20.35 -6.53 -9.64
N PHE A 714 20.37 -5.24 -9.27
CA PHE A 714 20.94 -4.75 -8.03
C PHE A 714 19.90 -4.42 -6.94
N TYR A 715 18.67 -4.06 -7.32
CA TYR A 715 17.53 -4.03 -6.40
C TYR A 715 16.98 -5.45 -6.30
N ARG A 716 17.52 -6.21 -5.34
CA ARG A 716 17.25 -7.63 -5.23
C ARG A 716 15.88 -7.90 -4.60
N LEU A 717 15.08 -8.74 -5.25
CA LEU A 717 13.87 -9.35 -4.70
C LEU A 717 14.14 -10.81 -4.34
N ALA A 718 13.31 -11.39 -3.46
CA ALA A 718 13.33 -12.83 -3.20
C ALA A 718 13.05 -13.62 -4.49
N GLY A 719 13.94 -14.52 -4.84
CA GLY A 719 13.79 -15.44 -5.95
C GLY A 719 13.12 -16.76 -5.55
N LEU A 720 12.89 -17.65 -6.51
CA LEU A 720 12.23 -18.95 -6.25
C LEU A 720 12.96 -19.79 -5.21
N ASN A 721 14.30 -19.71 -5.16
CA ASN A 721 15.12 -20.46 -4.21
C ASN A 721 15.10 -19.88 -2.78
N ASP A 722 14.59 -18.66 -2.63
CA ASP A 722 14.48 -17.98 -1.33
C ASP A 722 13.11 -18.25 -0.66
N ILE A 723 12.17 -18.87 -1.39
CA ILE A 723 10.82 -19.15 -0.87
C ILE A 723 10.81 -20.48 -0.13
N PRO A 724 10.47 -20.46 1.18
CA PRO A 724 10.42 -21.64 2.04
C PRO A 724 9.09 -22.40 1.91
N GLU A 725 8.89 -23.37 2.79
CA GLU A 725 7.55 -23.90 3.08
C GLU A 725 6.65 -22.76 3.60
N LEU A 726 5.58 -22.45 2.85
CA LEU A 726 4.58 -21.44 3.22
C LEU A 726 3.30 -22.14 3.70
N VAL A 727 2.91 -21.91 4.95
CA VAL A 727 1.67 -22.46 5.55
C VAL A 727 0.73 -21.29 5.86
N VAL A 728 -0.45 -21.31 5.26
CA VAL A 728 -1.50 -20.31 5.48
C VAL A 728 -2.71 -21.00 6.09
N HIS A 729 -3.20 -20.47 7.19
CA HIS A 729 -4.43 -20.88 7.84
C HIS A 729 -5.39 -19.70 7.97
N MET A 730 -6.57 -19.84 7.39
CA MET A 730 -7.61 -18.83 7.46
C MET A 730 -8.59 -19.17 8.58
N MET A 731 -8.79 -18.24 9.52
CA MET A 731 -9.78 -18.38 10.57
C MET A 731 -11.18 -18.25 9.99
N THR A 732 -12.03 -19.24 10.22
CA THR A 732 -13.39 -19.32 9.66
C THR A 732 -14.37 -19.90 10.67
N GLY A 733 -15.68 -19.80 10.37
CA GLY A 733 -16.74 -20.38 11.19
C GLY A 733 -17.37 -19.37 12.13
N LYS A 734 -18.04 -19.88 13.17
CA LYS A 734 -18.80 -19.06 14.10
C LYS A 734 -17.88 -18.04 14.80
N GLY A 735 -18.33 -16.79 14.85
CA GLY A 735 -17.56 -15.67 15.41
C GLY A 735 -16.69 -14.95 14.38
N TYR A 736 -16.33 -15.60 13.27
CA TYR A 736 -15.59 -14.99 12.18
C TYR A 736 -16.51 -14.64 11.00
N ASP A 737 -17.28 -15.60 10.49
CA ASP A 737 -18.14 -15.43 9.32
C ASP A 737 -19.23 -14.37 9.51
N GLU A 738 -19.81 -14.29 10.72
CA GLU A 738 -20.87 -13.35 11.05
C GLU A 738 -20.42 -11.88 11.03
N ARG A 739 -19.12 -11.64 11.03
CA ARG A 739 -18.54 -10.28 10.89
C ARG A 739 -18.76 -9.68 9.49
N GLY A 740 -19.21 -10.49 8.53
CA GLY A 740 -19.32 -10.10 7.14
C GLY A 740 -17.96 -10.08 6.42
N VAL A 741 -17.93 -9.60 5.18
CA VAL A 741 -16.73 -9.57 4.35
C VAL A 741 -15.83 -8.40 4.77
N ILE A 742 -14.61 -8.71 5.19
CA ILE A 742 -13.57 -7.74 5.55
C ILE A 742 -12.36 -8.01 4.65
N GLY A 743 -11.69 -6.95 4.20
CA GLY A 743 -10.61 -7.08 3.23
C GLY A 743 -9.31 -7.63 3.81
N LEU A 744 -8.59 -8.38 2.98
CA LEU A 744 -7.37 -9.11 3.33
C LEU A 744 -6.15 -8.69 2.48
N GLY A 745 -6.27 -7.65 1.64
CA GLY A 745 -5.20 -7.28 0.70
C GLY A 745 -3.86 -6.97 1.36
N GLU A 746 -3.87 -6.31 2.50
CA GLU A 746 -2.70 -5.72 3.14
C GLU A 746 -2.20 -6.44 4.41
N PRO A 747 -3.06 -6.87 5.36
CA PRO A 747 -2.60 -7.29 6.68
C PRO A 747 -1.55 -8.41 6.68
N PRO A 748 -1.58 -9.43 5.81
CA PRO A 748 -0.63 -10.53 5.90
C PRO A 748 0.84 -10.14 5.65
N VAL A 749 1.10 -8.96 5.05
CA VAL A 749 2.48 -8.49 4.77
C VAL A 749 3.16 -7.88 6.01
N ILE A 750 2.39 -7.61 7.06
CA ILE A 750 2.88 -6.83 8.21
C ILE A 750 3.83 -7.65 9.08
N SER A 751 3.44 -8.88 9.43
CA SER A 751 4.17 -9.75 10.37
C SER A 751 5.47 -10.36 9.85
N PRO A 752 5.64 -10.72 8.56
CA PRO A 752 6.75 -11.56 8.13
C PRO A 752 8.13 -10.99 8.45
N GLY A 753 8.35 -9.68 8.20
CA GLY A 753 9.66 -9.07 8.46
C GLY A 753 10.05 -9.10 9.94
N ALA A 754 9.10 -8.82 10.83
CA ALA A 754 9.34 -8.90 12.27
C ALA A 754 9.57 -10.35 12.73
N ALA A 755 8.78 -11.31 12.24
CA ALA A 755 8.94 -12.72 12.57
C ALA A 755 10.33 -13.25 12.13
N ILE A 756 10.78 -12.90 10.91
CA ILE A 756 12.10 -13.28 10.41
C ILE A 756 13.21 -12.62 11.26
N ALA A 757 13.10 -11.32 11.57
CA ALA A 757 14.07 -10.60 12.38
C ALA A 757 14.20 -11.21 13.79
N ASN A 758 13.08 -11.60 14.41
CA ASN A 758 13.04 -12.27 15.71
C ASN A 758 13.64 -13.69 15.62
N ALA A 759 13.34 -14.44 14.56
CA ALA A 759 13.89 -15.77 14.33
C ALA A 759 15.42 -15.74 14.16
N VAL A 760 15.95 -14.76 13.40
CA VAL A 760 17.40 -14.58 13.26
C VAL A 760 18.03 -14.21 14.59
N ALA A 761 17.44 -13.28 15.36
CA ALA A 761 17.94 -12.92 16.69
C ALA A 761 17.93 -14.11 17.65
N ASN A 762 16.90 -14.96 17.61
CA ASN A 762 16.81 -16.20 18.34
C ASN A 762 17.93 -17.17 17.93
N ALA A 763 18.17 -17.35 16.63
CA ALA A 763 19.21 -18.24 16.09
C ALA A 763 20.63 -17.83 16.50
N ILE A 764 21.04 -16.60 16.22
CA ILE A 764 22.43 -16.15 16.39
C ILE A 764 22.74 -15.65 17.80
N GLY A 765 21.72 -15.49 18.65
CA GLY A 765 21.91 -15.06 20.05
C GLY A 765 22.13 -13.57 20.25
N THR A 766 21.96 -12.77 19.20
CA THR A 766 22.06 -11.31 19.21
C THR A 766 21.14 -10.72 18.14
N ARG A 767 20.84 -9.42 18.20
CA ARG A 767 19.95 -8.78 17.22
C ARG A 767 20.72 -8.06 16.11
N VAL A 768 20.24 -8.23 14.87
CA VAL A 768 20.52 -7.32 13.77
C VAL A 768 19.47 -6.20 13.84
N SER A 769 19.92 -4.97 14.08
CA SER A 769 19.02 -3.84 14.40
C SER A 769 18.10 -3.41 13.27
N PHE A 770 18.61 -3.45 12.03
CA PHE A 770 17.89 -2.90 10.87
C PHE A 770 17.74 -3.91 9.73
N LEU A 771 16.54 -3.94 9.14
CA LEU A 771 16.33 -4.61 7.88
C LEU A 771 17.08 -3.89 6.72
N PRO A 772 17.34 -4.55 5.59
CA PRO A 772 17.30 -6.00 5.40
C PRO A 772 18.40 -6.69 6.22
N ILE A 773 18.16 -7.93 6.61
CA ILE A 773 19.14 -8.75 7.37
C ILE A 773 20.11 -9.38 6.38
N THR A 774 21.06 -8.59 5.90
CA THR A 774 22.09 -9.03 4.95
C THR A 774 23.24 -9.77 5.65
N ALA A 775 24.00 -10.54 4.89
CA ALA A 775 25.07 -11.37 5.42
C ALA A 775 26.14 -10.57 6.20
N ASP A 776 26.51 -9.40 5.70
CA ASP A 776 27.46 -8.49 6.35
C ASP A 776 26.93 -7.98 7.71
N LYS A 777 25.64 -7.63 7.80
CA LYS A 777 25.00 -7.21 9.07
C LYS A 777 24.94 -8.35 10.07
N VAL A 778 24.67 -9.59 9.63
CA VAL A 778 24.69 -10.79 10.47
C VAL A 778 26.11 -11.03 11.02
N LEU A 779 27.14 -11.00 10.16
CA LEU A 779 28.54 -11.18 10.57
C LEU A 779 29.00 -10.07 11.52
N ALA A 780 28.60 -8.82 11.27
CA ALA A 780 28.87 -7.70 12.16
C ALA A 780 28.26 -7.92 13.57
N ALA A 781 27.01 -8.36 13.64
CA ALA A 781 26.33 -8.65 14.91
C ALA A 781 27.02 -9.81 15.69
N LEU A 782 27.40 -10.88 15.00
CA LEU A 782 28.13 -11.99 15.58
C LEU A 782 29.50 -11.55 16.12
N ASN A 783 30.24 -10.70 15.40
CA ASN A 783 31.54 -10.17 15.83
C ASN A 783 31.39 -9.29 17.08
N GLN A 784 30.43 -8.40 17.14
CA GLN A 784 30.15 -7.57 18.32
C GLN A 784 29.83 -8.43 19.55
N LYS A 785 29.00 -9.47 19.40
CA LYS A 785 28.71 -10.44 20.47
C LYS A 785 29.98 -11.08 21.00
N SER A 786 30.88 -11.55 20.13
CA SER A 786 32.14 -12.21 20.53
C SER A 786 33.08 -11.27 21.28
N MET A 787 33.14 -9.97 20.87
CA MET A 787 33.94 -8.95 21.56
C MET A 787 33.37 -8.65 22.96
N THR A 788 32.04 -8.52 23.09
CA THR A 788 31.42 -8.26 24.38
C THR A 788 31.63 -9.42 25.35
N GLN A 789 31.57 -10.66 24.88
CA GLN A 789 31.85 -11.85 25.70
C GLN A 789 33.31 -11.92 26.16
N LYS A 790 34.28 -11.54 25.33
CA LYS A 790 35.71 -11.49 25.67
C LYS A 790 36.04 -10.34 26.63
N ALA A 791 35.32 -9.23 26.59
CA ALA A 791 35.53 -8.09 27.49
C ALA A 791 34.90 -8.30 28.88
N GLY A 792 33.93 -9.22 29.00
CA GLY A 792 33.25 -9.57 30.27
C GLY A 792 33.83 -10.83 30.95
N ALA A 793 34.72 -11.56 30.30
CA ALA A 793 35.48 -12.69 30.87
C ALA A 793 36.89 -12.25 31.34
#